data_e641a52e530857e88408b35de19762d0
#
_entry.id   e641a52e530857e88408b35de19762d0
#
_cell.length_a   1.000
_cell.length_b   1.000
_cell.length_c   1.000
_cell.angle_alpha   90.00
_cell.angle_beta   90.00
_cell.angle_gamma   90.00
#
_symmetry.space_group_name_H-M   'P 1'
#
loop_
_entity.id
_entity.type
_entity.pdbx_description
1 polymer ?
#
loop_
_entity_poly.entity_id
_entity_poly.type
_entity_poly.pdbx_seq_one_letter_code
_entity_poly.pdbx_strand_id
1 'polypeptide(L)'
;MQATPPTNDPHPLLVHASVEDLHQLVSRLRADGDPLPPRVAWQAGYALHLHGSFSEAAEVYASADETDADPIGRALLRSGEAATAWARGDAEASRQLADTALTLATECDDQRALGYAWVAQALIAALEGDRDANQRAYQRALDHASRGHDQHLMTRIHNNLGSLMNEEGRHREALTHLTAAVSLAEEIGHLPLLALTTFNWAEATLRLGLLDEARTAFDDAHRIWQDLGSPLIAIAALGEAETHRIRGAAAQAAAHYREAIELGQAHDNQQAVIPAIAGLARVTVLDDPKGAERLLDEAMDRPAALGHVAVELAAGWVALCRGRHERAAELGRRAESEAGHRRDSRGLAEALELLALCEDGPQARGRLDEAAMIWERTESALDQACNLVLRARVDGDREGEEHERARLRALGVREGHVRIAGPLMAIGDPEPPAVKIHLLGGFTVQVDGRAVASSQWQSRKARELVKVLADRAGRPVTREQLCDLLWSGADSTTRNRLSVLLSTVRKLLDPRRQHAADHFMYSDRDVVRLDLAHVVVDAADFESRARYALDRAAADAPDALGLLEDAAERYSGTYLEEDPDLPWAEPTREALRSTYRQVQWEIAELLSRPPHSHRAVPWLVGMLADDPYDERAHGRLVHLLTTDGRHGEARRYYRYYCERMAELNVEPVALADLR
;
A
#
# COMPACT_ATOMS: atom_id res chain seq x y z
N MET A 1 1.00 28.93 -44.76
CA MET A 1 0.76 27.76 -43.94
C MET A 1 -0.77 27.61 -43.85
N GLN A 2 -1.31 26.58 -44.46
CA GLN A 2 -2.76 26.33 -44.48
C GLN A 2 -3.17 25.89 -43.07
N ALA A 3 -4.13 26.61 -42.50
CA ALA A 3 -4.75 26.21 -41.23
C ALA A 3 -5.46 24.87 -41.42
N THR A 4 -5.01 23.86 -40.75
CA THR A 4 -5.70 22.57 -40.58
C THR A 4 -7.05 22.86 -39.89
N PRO A 5 -8.18 22.28 -40.32
CA PRO A 5 -9.44 22.46 -39.62
C PRO A 5 -9.33 21.95 -38.19
N PRO A 6 -10.03 22.53 -37.21
CA PRO A 6 -9.95 22.10 -35.83
C PRO A 6 -10.42 20.64 -35.74
N THR A 7 -9.51 19.76 -35.48
CA THR A 7 -9.84 18.37 -35.15
C THR A 7 -10.64 18.38 -33.83
N ASN A 8 -11.73 17.63 -33.77
CA ASN A 8 -12.60 17.49 -32.59
C ASN A 8 -11.93 16.81 -31.39
N ASP A 9 -10.66 16.41 -31.53
CA ASP A 9 -9.88 15.79 -30.49
C ASP A 9 -9.15 16.83 -29.63
N PRO A 10 -9.04 16.61 -28.30
CA PRO A 10 -8.12 17.38 -27.47
C PRO A 10 -6.73 17.33 -28.09
N HIS A 11 -6.06 18.48 -28.12
CA HIS A 11 -4.75 18.62 -28.77
C HIS A 11 -3.84 17.47 -28.29
N PRO A 12 -3.18 16.68 -29.17
CA PRO A 12 -2.37 15.50 -28.77
C PRO A 12 -1.35 15.78 -27.67
N LEU A 13 -0.88 17.02 -27.55
CA LEU A 13 0.02 17.49 -26.48
C LEU A 13 -0.62 17.42 -25.07
N LEU A 14 -1.96 17.44 -24.95
CA LEU A 14 -2.64 17.41 -23.65
C LEU A 14 -2.87 16.00 -23.13
N VAL A 15 -2.69 14.99 -23.98
CA VAL A 15 -2.94 13.57 -23.65
C VAL A 15 -1.80 12.96 -22.84
N HIS A 16 -0.56 13.44 -23.05
CA HIS A 16 0.64 12.92 -22.41
C HIS A 16 1.45 13.98 -21.66
N ALA A 17 0.96 15.21 -21.59
CA ALA A 17 1.68 16.31 -20.95
C ALA A 17 1.80 16.08 -19.46
N SER A 18 3.01 16.30 -18.92
CA SER A 18 3.21 16.41 -17.47
C SER A 18 2.57 17.69 -16.93
N VAL A 19 2.42 17.78 -15.61
CA VAL A 19 1.96 19.03 -14.96
C VAL A 19 2.87 20.22 -15.33
N GLU A 20 4.18 19.99 -15.41
CA GLU A 20 5.15 21.02 -15.80
C GLU A 20 4.96 21.50 -17.25
N ASP A 21 4.72 20.55 -18.18
CA ASP A 21 4.42 20.91 -19.60
C ASP A 21 3.15 21.74 -19.71
N LEU A 22 2.12 21.41 -18.92
CA LEU A 22 0.87 22.17 -18.86
C LEU A 22 1.09 23.58 -18.31
N HIS A 23 1.88 23.75 -17.25
CA HIS A 23 2.24 25.05 -16.71
C HIS A 23 3.00 25.90 -17.74
N GLN A 24 3.95 25.31 -18.46
CA GLN A 24 4.66 25.99 -19.54
C GLN A 24 3.72 26.40 -20.67
N LEU A 25 2.78 25.52 -21.06
CA LEU A 25 1.77 25.83 -22.07
C LEU A 25 0.87 26.97 -21.63
N VAL A 26 0.32 26.91 -20.42
CA VAL A 26 -0.52 27.98 -19.84
C VAL A 26 0.24 29.30 -19.74
N SER A 27 1.51 29.25 -19.31
CA SER A 27 2.36 30.44 -19.25
C SER A 27 2.57 31.08 -20.63
N ARG A 28 2.77 30.28 -21.67
CA ARG A 28 2.86 30.77 -23.07
C ARG A 28 1.55 31.37 -23.57
N LEU A 29 0.42 30.68 -23.32
CA LEU A 29 -0.91 31.17 -23.71
C LEU A 29 -1.26 32.51 -23.04
N ARG A 30 -0.76 32.74 -21.81
CA ARG A 30 -0.96 33.97 -21.04
C ARG A 30 0.07 35.09 -21.34
N ALA A 31 1.21 34.76 -21.97
CA ALA A 31 2.30 35.71 -22.21
C ALA A 31 1.88 36.91 -23.11
N ASP A 32 0.94 36.67 -24.01
CA ASP A 32 0.43 37.71 -24.93
C ASP A 32 -0.60 38.65 -24.27
N GLY A 33 -1.09 38.31 -23.06
CA GLY A 33 -2.04 39.13 -22.28
C GLY A 33 -3.46 39.22 -22.83
N ASP A 34 -3.73 38.53 -23.90
CA ASP A 34 -5.08 38.47 -24.50
C ASP A 34 -5.94 37.40 -23.82
N PRO A 35 -7.26 37.60 -23.65
CA PRO A 35 -8.17 36.58 -23.15
C PRO A 35 -8.15 35.35 -24.05
N LEU A 36 -8.24 34.15 -23.42
CA LEU A 36 -8.21 32.89 -24.16
C LEU A 36 -9.55 32.59 -24.82
N PRO A 37 -9.59 32.08 -26.06
CA PRO A 37 -10.82 31.52 -26.62
C PRO A 37 -11.42 30.46 -25.68
N PRO A 38 -12.76 30.41 -25.48
CA PRO A 38 -13.40 29.52 -24.50
C PRO A 38 -13.03 28.05 -24.64
N ARG A 39 -12.86 27.54 -25.87
CA ARG A 39 -12.42 26.17 -26.13
C ARG A 39 -10.99 25.91 -25.65
N VAL A 40 -10.10 26.89 -25.87
CA VAL A 40 -8.69 26.77 -25.47
C VAL A 40 -8.58 26.81 -23.94
N ALA A 41 -9.30 27.74 -23.31
CA ALA A 41 -9.37 27.82 -21.85
C ALA A 41 -9.96 26.54 -21.26
N TRP A 42 -11.04 26.00 -21.86
CA TRP A 42 -11.61 24.72 -21.43
C TRP A 42 -10.63 23.58 -21.58
N GLN A 43 -9.95 23.41 -22.71
CA GLN A 43 -9.00 22.31 -22.92
C GLN A 43 -7.85 22.36 -21.93
N ALA A 44 -7.23 23.52 -21.75
CA ALA A 44 -6.10 23.67 -20.81
C ALA A 44 -6.52 23.49 -19.35
N GLY A 45 -7.64 24.11 -18.95
CA GLY A 45 -8.17 23.96 -17.60
C GLY A 45 -8.66 22.54 -17.32
N TYR A 46 -9.24 21.87 -18.31
CA TYR A 46 -9.66 20.46 -18.19
C TYR A 46 -8.46 19.51 -18.00
N ALA A 47 -7.37 19.74 -18.73
CA ALA A 47 -6.15 18.96 -18.54
C ALA A 47 -5.59 19.14 -17.11
N LEU A 48 -5.50 20.37 -16.61
CA LEU A 48 -5.10 20.67 -15.23
C LEU A 48 -6.04 20.02 -14.20
N HIS A 49 -7.35 20.06 -14.44
CA HIS A 49 -8.34 19.40 -13.60
C HIS A 49 -8.11 17.87 -13.50
N LEU A 50 -7.82 17.20 -14.63
CA LEU A 50 -7.53 15.75 -14.65
C LEU A 50 -6.23 15.38 -13.93
N HIS A 51 -5.30 16.32 -13.83
CA HIS A 51 -4.08 16.16 -13.03
C HIS A 51 -4.25 16.51 -11.54
N GLY A 52 -5.43 16.99 -11.12
CA GLY A 52 -5.70 17.39 -9.76
C GLY A 52 -5.29 18.83 -9.41
N SER A 53 -4.80 19.63 -10.37
CA SER A 53 -4.40 21.04 -10.18
C SER A 53 -5.62 21.97 -10.27
N PHE A 54 -6.58 21.82 -9.33
CA PHE A 54 -7.90 22.48 -9.39
C PHE A 54 -7.84 24.00 -9.30
N SER A 55 -6.93 24.55 -8.49
CA SER A 55 -6.79 26.02 -8.35
C SER A 55 -6.31 26.66 -9.64
N GLU A 56 -5.31 26.05 -10.28
CA GLU A 56 -4.78 26.52 -11.55
C GLU A 56 -5.76 26.33 -12.70
N ALA A 57 -6.51 25.23 -12.71
CA ALA A 57 -7.60 25.02 -13.65
C ALA A 57 -8.63 26.14 -13.57
N ALA A 58 -9.04 26.54 -12.36
CA ALA A 58 -9.97 27.65 -12.15
C ALA A 58 -9.41 28.97 -12.67
N GLU A 59 -8.13 29.26 -12.48
CA GLU A 59 -7.48 30.45 -12.99
C GLU A 59 -7.43 30.47 -14.53
N VAL A 60 -7.18 29.33 -15.16
CA VAL A 60 -7.19 29.20 -16.63
C VAL A 60 -8.58 29.44 -17.18
N TYR A 61 -9.61 28.86 -16.58
CA TYR A 61 -11.00 29.12 -17.00
C TYR A 61 -11.36 30.61 -16.85
N ALA A 62 -10.99 31.25 -15.77
CA ALA A 62 -11.24 32.66 -15.53
C ALA A 62 -10.52 33.60 -16.54
N SER A 63 -9.54 33.11 -17.30
CA SER A 63 -8.88 33.88 -18.38
C SER A 63 -9.57 33.76 -19.72
N ALA A 64 -10.73 33.11 -19.80
CA ALA A 64 -11.47 32.97 -21.06
C ALA A 64 -12.11 34.29 -21.51
N ASP A 65 -12.21 34.48 -22.86
CA ASP A 65 -12.93 35.60 -23.46
C ASP A 65 -14.46 35.38 -23.39
N GLU A 66 -15.10 36.05 -22.46
CA GLU A 66 -16.56 36.02 -22.28
C GLU A 66 -17.34 36.60 -23.47
N THR A 67 -16.67 37.35 -24.35
CA THR A 67 -17.28 38.02 -25.51
C THR A 67 -17.20 37.17 -26.78
N ASP A 68 -16.44 36.06 -26.76
CA ASP A 68 -16.30 35.16 -27.90
C ASP A 68 -17.66 34.57 -28.30
N ALA A 69 -17.91 34.55 -29.62
CA ALA A 69 -19.14 34.06 -30.21
C ALA A 69 -19.25 32.54 -30.35
N ASP A 70 -18.29 31.74 -29.76
CA ASP A 70 -18.35 30.27 -29.77
C ASP A 70 -19.29 29.72 -28.67
N PRO A 71 -20.55 29.42 -28.97
CA PRO A 71 -21.52 28.96 -27.98
C PRO A 71 -21.17 27.56 -27.44
N ILE A 72 -20.58 26.69 -28.29
CA ILE A 72 -20.16 25.35 -27.88
C ILE A 72 -18.98 25.45 -26.91
N GLY A 73 -17.98 26.29 -27.25
CA GLY A 73 -16.83 26.52 -26.36
C GLY A 73 -17.25 27.08 -25.02
N ARG A 74 -18.22 27.98 -24.95
CA ARG A 74 -18.78 28.52 -23.71
C ARG A 74 -19.50 27.44 -22.87
N ALA A 75 -20.32 26.60 -23.52
CA ALA A 75 -20.98 25.48 -22.82
C ALA A 75 -19.96 24.49 -22.18
N LEU A 76 -18.92 24.14 -22.95
CA LEU A 76 -17.82 23.27 -22.45
C LEU A 76 -17.06 23.96 -21.32
N LEU A 77 -16.75 25.27 -21.45
CA LEU A 77 -16.09 26.04 -20.42
C LEU A 77 -16.88 26.01 -19.10
N ARG A 78 -18.17 26.32 -19.12
CA ARG A 78 -19.05 26.30 -17.95
C ARG A 78 -19.13 24.91 -17.33
N SER A 79 -19.13 23.84 -18.14
CA SER A 79 -19.08 22.45 -17.63
C SER A 79 -17.76 22.17 -16.91
N GLY A 80 -16.63 22.65 -17.40
CA GLY A 80 -15.31 22.51 -16.77
C GLY A 80 -15.20 23.30 -15.47
N GLU A 81 -15.69 24.56 -15.48
CA GLU A 81 -15.76 25.39 -14.26
C GLU A 81 -16.64 24.75 -13.18
N ALA A 82 -17.82 24.22 -13.56
CA ALA A 82 -18.72 23.54 -12.63
C ALA A 82 -18.04 22.34 -11.95
N ALA A 83 -17.37 21.50 -12.73
CA ALA A 83 -16.65 20.34 -12.21
C ALA A 83 -15.48 20.75 -11.28
N THR A 84 -14.79 21.84 -11.60
CA THR A 84 -13.67 22.33 -10.80
C THR A 84 -14.15 23.02 -9.51
N ALA A 85 -15.25 23.77 -9.56
CA ALA A 85 -15.90 24.34 -8.38
C ALA A 85 -16.37 23.22 -7.43
N TRP A 86 -16.96 22.15 -7.99
CA TRP A 86 -17.30 20.94 -7.22
C TRP A 86 -16.07 20.36 -6.49
N ALA A 87 -14.97 20.15 -7.22
CA ALA A 87 -13.74 19.58 -6.64
C ALA A 87 -13.12 20.45 -5.54
N ARG A 88 -13.34 21.77 -5.59
CA ARG A 88 -12.91 22.73 -4.57
C ARG A 88 -13.91 22.91 -3.41
N GLY A 89 -15.05 22.21 -3.46
CA GLY A 89 -16.08 22.27 -2.42
C GLY A 89 -17.03 23.47 -2.52
N ASP A 90 -17.00 24.23 -3.61
CA ASP A 90 -17.91 25.36 -3.85
C ASP A 90 -19.21 24.88 -4.52
N ALA A 91 -20.13 24.36 -3.71
CA ALA A 91 -21.38 23.76 -4.18
C ALA A 91 -22.30 24.76 -4.89
N GLU A 92 -22.34 26.02 -4.42
CA GLU A 92 -23.24 27.03 -5.00
C GLU A 92 -22.75 27.48 -6.38
N ALA A 93 -21.48 27.80 -6.52
CA ALA A 93 -20.89 28.12 -7.82
C ALA A 93 -21.02 26.96 -8.81
N SER A 94 -20.75 25.73 -8.35
CA SER A 94 -20.88 24.52 -9.16
C SER A 94 -22.30 24.36 -9.74
N ARG A 95 -23.34 24.56 -8.91
CA ARG A 95 -24.74 24.46 -9.34
C ARG A 95 -25.07 25.48 -10.41
N GLN A 96 -24.76 26.75 -10.19
CA GLN A 96 -25.06 27.85 -11.13
C GLN A 96 -24.34 27.64 -12.47
N LEU A 97 -23.10 27.18 -12.43
CA LEU A 97 -22.33 26.91 -13.64
C LEU A 97 -22.86 25.69 -14.41
N ALA A 98 -23.26 24.63 -13.71
CA ALA A 98 -23.85 23.44 -14.33
C ALA A 98 -25.19 23.73 -15.04
N ASP A 99 -26.06 24.54 -14.43
CA ASP A 99 -27.34 24.97 -15.05
C ASP A 99 -27.08 25.83 -16.29
N THR A 100 -26.11 26.74 -16.18
CA THR A 100 -25.70 27.57 -17.32
C THR A 100 -25.12 26.71 -18.47
N ALA A 101 -24.26 25.72 -18.12
CA ALA A 101 -23.71 24.80 -19.10
C ALA A 101 -24.76 24.00 -19.83
N LEU A 102 -25.76 23.45 -19.11
CA LEU A 102 -26.84 22.68 -19.72
C LEU A 102 -27.73 23.53 -20.61
N THR A 103 -28.03 24.78 -20.23
CA THR A 103 -28.78 25.73 -21.01
C THR A 103 -28.06 26.01 -22.34
N LEU A 104 -26.79 26.41 -22.27
CA LEU A 104 -25.98 26.70 -23.45
C LEU A 104 -25.82 25.49 -24.37
N ALA A 105 -25.57 24.32 -23.80
CA ALA A 105 -25.41 23.06 -24.54
C ALA A 105 -26.71 22.66 -25.25
N THR A 106 -27.86 22.89 -24.63
CA THR A 106 -29.19 22.63 -25.23
C THR A 106 -29.48 23.57 -26.37
N GLU A 107 -29.13 24.86 -26.24
CA GLU A 107 -29.30 25.84 -27.34
C GLU A 107 -28.43 25.53 -28.55
N CYS A 108 -27.24 24.95 -28.34
CA CYS A 108 -26.34 24.59 -29.43
C CYS A 108 -26.66 23.24 -30.08
N ASP A 109 -27.43 22.36 -29.42
CA ASP A 109 -27.71 20.97 -29.82
C ASP A 109 -26.45 20.16 -30.16
N ASP A 110 -25.33 20.47 -29.48
CA ASP A 110 -24.05 19.79 -29.68
C ASP A 110 -23.91 18.59 -28.73
N GLN A 111 -23.66 17.40 -29.29
CA GLN A 111 -23.62 16.16 -28.51
C GLN A 111 -22.52 16.14 -27.49
N ARG A 112 -21.35 16.71 -27.75
CA ARG A 112 -20.23 16.80 -26.84
C ARG A 112 -20.52 17.74 -25.68
N ALA A 113 -20.99 18.95 -25.97
CA ALA A 113 -21.36 19.94 -24.98
C ALA A 113 -22.48 19.41 -24.06
N LEU A 114 -23.51 18.76 -24.62
CA LEU A 114 -24.58 18.11 -23.85
C LEU A 114 -24.02 17.01 -22.93
N GLY A 115 -23.09 16.18 -23.42
CA GLY A 115 -22.46 15.14 -22.62
C GLY A 115 -21.72 15.70 -21.39
N TYR A 116 -20.89 16.74 -21.60
CA TYR A 116 -20.16 17.38 -20.48
C TYR A 116 -21.09 18.12 -19.51
N ALA A 117 -22.14 18.78 -20.04
CA ALA A 117 -23.13 19.45 -19.19
C ALA A 117 -23.93 18.46 -18.33
N TRP A 118 -24.31 17.29 -18.87
CA TRP A 118 -24.95 16.24 -18.06
C TRP A 118 -24.01 15.63 -17.02
N VAL A 119 -22.71 15.55 -17.28
CA VAL A 119 -21.73 15.17 -16.22
C VAL A 119 -21.73 16.21 -15.10
N ALA A 120 -21.74 17.51 -15.42
CA ALA A 120 -21.83 18.55 -14.39
C ALA A 120 -23.13 18.42 -13.57
N GLN A 121 -24.28 18.16 -14.20
CA GLN A 121 -25.55 17.91 -13.51
C GLN A 121 -25.50 16.67 -12.60
N ALA A 122 -24.78 15.61 -13.03
CA ALA A 122 -24.58 14.42 -12.20
C ALA A 122 -23.80 14.75 -10.92
N LEU A 123 -22.76 15.60 -11.00
CA LEU A 123 -22.00 16.05 -9.83
C LEU A 123 -22.86 16.85 -8.86
N ILE A 124 -23.79 17.68 -9.35
CA ILE A 124 -24.74 18.40 -8.48
C ILE A 124 -25.69 17.44 -7.78
N ALA A 125 -26.28 16.49 -8.50
CA ALA A 125 -27.14 15.47 -7.89
C ALA A 125 -26.42 14.67 -6.80
N ALA A 126 -25.12 14.40 -6.98
CA ALA A 126 -24.28 13.78 -5.95
C ALA A 126 -24.16 14.67 -4.70
N LEU A 127 -23.94 15.98 -4.84
CA LEU A 127 -23.90 16.93 -3.72
C LEU A 127 -25.22 16.99 -2.95
N GLU A 128 -26.33 16.86 -3.64
CA GLU A 128 -27.68 16.86 -3.06
C GLU A 128 -28.08 15.50 -2.44
N GLY A 129 -27.25 14.48 -2.65
CA GLY A 129 -27.51 13.12 -2.19
C GLY A 129 -28.63 12.41 -2.99
N ASP A 130 -29.05 12.98 -4.13
CA ASP A 130 -30.03 12.34 -5.05
C ASP A 130 -29.32 11.37 -6.00
N ARG A 131 -29.15 10.12 -5.52
CA ARG A 131 -28.47 9.05 -6.26
C ARG A 131 -29.18 8.69 -7.55
N ASP A 132 -30.52 8.70 -7.55
CA ASP A 132 -31.29 8.39 -8.75
C ASP A 132 -31.12 9.47 -9.83
N ALA A 133 -31.12 10.74 -9.44
CA ALA A 133 -30.86 11.84 -10.37
C ALA A 133 -29.41 11.77 -10.90
N ASN A 134 -28.45 11.47 -10.03
CA ASN A 134 -27.03 11.30 -10.41
C ASN A 134 -26.90 10.19 -11.47
N GLN A 135 -27.44 9.01 -11.24
CA GLN A 135 -27.36 7.89 -12.17
C GLN A 135 -28.05 8.21 -13.50
N ARG A 136 -29.25 8.84 -13.46
CA ARG A 136 -29.95 9.27 -14.67
C ARG A 136 -29.14 10.31 -15.46
N ALA A 137 -28.48 11.24 -14.79
CA ALA A 137 -27.68 12.26 -15.47
C ALA A 137 -26.45 11.62 -16.15
N TYR A 138 -25.74 10.70 -15.48
CA TYR A 138 -24.64 9.97 -16.13
C TYR A 138 -25.12 9.12 -17.30
N GLN A 139 -26.29 8.49 -17.23
CA GLN A 139 -26.83 7.73 -18.36
C GLN A 139 -27.08 8.62 -19.55
N ARG A 140 -27.67 9.83 -19.36
CA ARG A 140 -27.86 10.83 -20.45
C ARG A 140 -26.50 11.30 -21.01
N ALA A 141 -25.53 11.56 -20.12
CA ALA A 141 -24.18 11.92 -20.53
C ALA A 141 -23.57 10.84 -21.44
N LEU A 142 -23.72 9.56 -21.07
CA LEU A 142 -23.19 8.43 -21.83
C LEU A 142 -23.87 8.29 -23.20
N ASP A 143 -25.19 8.50 -23.27
CA ASP A 143 -25.94 8.51 -24.54
C ASP A 143 -25.43 9.60 -25.49
N HIS A 144 -25.19 10.80 -24.98
CA HIS A 144 -24.64 11.91 -25.78
C HIS A 144 -23.17 11.66 -26.15
N ALA A 145 -22.33 11.19 -25.26
CA ALA A 145 -20.93 10.84 -25.52
C ALA A 145 -20.82 9.76 -26.60
N SER A 146 -21.67 8.73 -26.55
CA SER A 146 -21.72 7.66 -27.55
C SER A 146 -22.13 8.17 -28.93
N ARG A 147 -23.15 9.05 -29.01
CA ARG A 147 -23.58 9.70 -30.29
C ARG A 147 -22.50 10.62 -30.85
N GLY A 148 -21.77 11.31 -29.96
CA GLY A 148 -20.66 12.20 -30.33
C GLY A 148 -19.34 11.46 -30.58
N HIS A 149 -19.28 10.14 -30.40
CA HIS A 149 -18.06 9.34 -30.48
C HIS A 149 -16.91 9.88 -29.59
N ASP A 150 -17.24 10.46 -28.42
CA ASP A 150 -16.29 11.05 -27.50
C ASP A 150 -15.79 10.01 -26.52
N GLN A 151 -14.71 9.27 -26.87
CA GLN A 151 -14.14 8.24 -26.04
C GLN A 151 -13.57 8.78 -24.71
N HIS A 152 -13.04 10.01 -24.70
CA HIS A 152 -12.58 10.65 -23.45
C HIS A 152 -13.72 10.85 -22.46
N LEU A 153 -14.84 11.38 -22.95
CA LEU A 153 -16.02 11.60 -22.12
C LEU A 153 -16.61 10.26 -21.65
N MET A 154 -16.69 9.25 -22.54
CA MET A 154 -17.14 7.90 -22.17
C MET A 154 -16.25 7.31 -21.07
N THR A 155 -14.92 7.40 -21.17
CA THR A 155 -13.98 6.96 -20.15
C THR A 155 -14.29 7.61 -18.80
N ARG A 156 -14.45 8.94 -18.80
CA ARG A 156 -14.76 9.68 -17.58
C ARG A 156 -16.09 9.29 -16.95
N ILE A 157 -17.14 9.10 -17.76
CA ILE A 157 -18.46 8.69 -17.26
C ILE A 157 -18.39 7.29 -16.67
N HIS A 158 -17.74 6.34 -17.33
CA HIS A 158 -17.56 4.99 -16.79
C HIS A 158 -16.76 5.02 -15.48
N ASN A 159 -15.69 5.83 -15.41
CA ASN A 159 -14.94 6.02 -14.19
C ASN A 159 -15.81 6.56 -13.05
N ASN A 160 -16.60 7.59 -13.30
CA ASN A 160 -17.43 8.23 -12.26
C ASN A 160 -18.58 7.31 -11.81
N LEU A 161 -19.19 6.55 -12.73
CA LEU A 161 -20.19 5.53 -12.39
C LEU A 161 -19.57 4.42 -11.53
N GLY A 162 -18.37 3.97 -11.90
CA GLY A 162 -17.65 2.97 -11.11
C GLY A 162 -17.28 3.46 -9.72
N SER A 163 -16.80 4.70 -9.60
CA SER A 163 -16.52 5.33 -8.29
C SER A 163 -17.78 5.45 -7.44
N LEU A 164 -18.89 5.92 -8.01
CA LEU A 164 -20.18 6.01 -7.33
C LEU A 164 -20.64 4.64 -6.81
N MET A 165 -20.59 3.61 -7.65
CA MET A 165 -20.97 2.26 -7.25
C MET A 165 -20.04 1.70 -6.18
N ASN A 166 -18.75 2.05 -6.24
CA ASN A 166 -17.79 1.65 -5.21
C ASN A 166 -18.10 2.29 -3.84
N GLU A 167 -18.47 3.57 -3.82
CA GLU A 167 -18.95 4.26 -2.62
C GLU A 167 -20.25 3.65 -2.06
N GLU A 168 -21.13 3.16 -2.93
CA GLU A 168 -22.36 2.47 -2.55
C GLU A 168 -22.14 1.03 -2.05
N GLY A 169 -20.91 0.51 -2.13
CA GLY A 169 -20.58 -0.86 -1.79
C GLY A 169 -20.96 -1.88 -2.88
N ARG A 170 -21.29 -1.45 -4.09
CA ARG A 170 -21.63 -2.28 -5.26
C ARG A 170 -20.36 -2.58 -6.07
N HIS A 171 -19.37 -3.19 -5.41
CA HIS A 171 -18.01 -3.28 -5.94
C HIS A 171 -17.91 -4.10 -7.24
N ARG A 172 -18.72 -5.15 -7.45
CA ARG A 172 -18.73 -5.92 -8.69
C ARG A 172 -19.28 -5.13 -9.87
N GLU A 173 -20.32 -4.34 -9.63
CA GLU A 173 -20.87 -3.45 -10.66
C GLU A 173 -19.89 -2.33 -10.97
N ALA A 174 -19.21 -1.80 -9.94
CA ALA A 174 -18.13 -0.84 -10.10
C ALA A 174 -17.03 -1.37 -11.02
N LEU A 175 -16.57 -2.62 -10.81
CA LEU A 175 -15.57 -3.25 -11.66
C LEU A 175 -16.01 -3.32 -13.15
N THR A 176 -17.29 -3.54 -13.44
CA THR A 176 -17.78 -3.58 -14.82
C THR A 176 -17.54 -2.24 -15.52
N HIS A 177 -17.89 -1.14 -14.85
CA HIS A 177 -17.66 0.20 -15.39
C HIS A 177 -16.18 0.57 -15.42
N LEU A 178 -15.44 0.29 -14.35
CA LEU A 178 -14.02 0.64 -14.24
C LEU A 178 -13.17 -0.15 -15.24
N THR A 179 -13.48 -1.42 -15.51
CA THR A 179 -12.80 -2.20 -16.55
C THR A 179 -13.03 -1.58 -17.94
N ALA A 180 -14.27 -1.14 -18.23
CA ALA A 180 -14.54 -0.44 -19.47
C ALA A 180 -13.77 0.90 -19.55
N ALA A 181 -13.69 1.63 -18.44
CA ALA A 181 -12.95 2.88 -18.35
C ALA A 181 -11.43 2.69 -18.58
N VAL A 182 -10.82 1.67 -17.95
CA VAL A 182 -9.40 1.31 -18.15
C VAL A 182 -9.14 0.99 -19.62
N SER A 183 -9.96 0.10 -20.23
CA SER A 183 -9.79 -0.28 -21.64
C SER A 183 -9.90 0.92 -22.59
N LEU A 184 -10.87 1.80 -22.37
CA LEU A 184 -11.01 3.03 -23.17
C LEU A 184 -9.82 3.98 -22.97
N ALA A 185 -9.33 4.14 -21.72
CA ALA A 185 -8.18 5.00 -21.43
C ALA A 185 -6.90 4.48 -22.11
N GLU A 186 -6.71 3.15 -22.15
CA GLU A 186 -5.61 2.51 -22.88
C GLU A 186 -5.71 2.74 -24.38
N GLU A 187 -6.92 2.55 -24.97
CA GLU A 187 -7.15 2.76 -26.41
C GLU A 187 -6.83 4.18 -26.85
N ILE A 188 -7.26 5.18 -26.07
CA ILE A 188 -6.98 6.59 -26.40
C ILE A 188 -5.59 7.05 -25.96
N GLY A 189 -4.86 6.23 -25.19
CA GLY A 189 -3.51 6.55 -24.69
C GLY A 189 -3.48 7.70 -23.69
N HIS A 190 -4.58 7.99 -22.95
CA HIS A 190 -4.69 9.14 -22.06
C HIS A 190 -4.19 8.80 -20.66
N LEU A 191 -2.90 9.03 -20.38
CA LEU A 191 -2.25 8.62 -19.12
C LEU A 191 -2.92 9.14 -17.85
N PRO A 192 -3.34 10.42 -17.72
CA PRO A 192 -4.04 10.89 -16.51
C PRO A 192 -5.34 10.14 -16.23
N LEU A 193 -6.16 9.88 -17.26
CA LEU A 193 -7.38 9.09 -17.11
C LEU A 193 -7.07 7.62 -16.83
N LEU A 194 -6.04 7.06 -17.46
CA LEU A 194 -5.61 5.69 -17.20
C LEU A 194 -5.22 5.51 -15.74
N ALA A 195 -4.40 6.41 -15.18
CA ALA A 195 -4.02 6.35 -13.78
C ALA A 195 -5.23 6.43 -12.84
N LEU A 196 -6.16 7.38 -13.11
CA LEU A 196 -7.36 7.57 -12.29
C LEU A 196 -8.29 6.34 -12.34
N THR A 197 -8.53 5.80 -13.54
CA THR A 197 -9.41 4.63 -13.71
C THR A 197 -8.78 3.37 -13.11
N THR A 198 -7.46 3.19 -13.25
CA THR A 198 -6.71 2.08 -12.65
C THR A 198 -6.72 2.17 -11.12
N PHE A 199 -6.57 3.38 -10.57
CA PHE A 199 -6.69 3.60 -9.13
C PHE A 199 -8.08 3.23 -8.61
N ASN A 200 -9.16 3.70 -9.22
CA ASN A 200 -10.53 3.37 -8.81
C ASN A 200 -10.84 1.87 -8.98
N TRP A 201 -10.28 1.25 -10.02
CA TRP A 201 -10.35 -0.19 -10.23
C TRP A 201 -9.63 -0.95 -9.10
N ALA A 202 -8.45 -0.46 -8.67
CA ALA A 202 -7.70 -1.02 -7.55
C ALA A 202 -8.50 -0.92 -6.24
N GLU A 203 -9.19 0.19 -5.98
CA GLU A 203 -10.06 0.32 -4.80
C GLU A 203 -11.19 -0.70 -4.81
N ALA A 204 -11.88 -0.90 -5.92
CA ALA A 204 -12.96 -1.88 -6.03
C ALA A 204 -12.44 -3.32 -5.83
N THR A 205 -11.29 -3.66 -6.40
CA THR A 205 -10.66 -4.98 -6.22
C THR A 205 -10.18 -5.20 -4.79
N LEU A 206 -9.65 -4.16 -4.14
CA LEU A 206 -9.27 -4.21 -2.72
C LEU A 206 -10.47 -4.55 -1.83
N ARG A 207 -11.64 -3.94 -2.08
CA ARG A 207 -12.87 -4.20 -1.32
C ARG A 207 -13.39 -5.64 -1.52
N LEU A 208 -13.23 -6.18 -2.72
CA LEU A 208 -13.57 -7.58 -3.02
C LEU A 208 -12.56 -8.60 -2.46
N GLY A 209 -11.46 -8.14 -1.86
CA GLY A 209 -10.44 -9.00 -1.29
C GLY A 209 -9.41 -9.54 -2.30
N LEU A 210 -9.36 -8.98 -3.50
CA LEU A 210 -8.39 -9.32 -4.55
C LEU A 210 -7.08 -8.53 -4.32
N LEU A 211 -6.37 -8.89 -3.25
CA LEU A 211 -5.27 -8.08 -2.70
C LEU A 211 -4.06 -7.95 -3.63
N ASP A 212 -3.75 -8.98 -4.42
CA ASP A 212 -2.58 -8.94 -5.33
C ASP A 212 -2.87 -8.09 -6.56
N GLU A 213 -4.07 -8.21 -7.10
CA GLU A 213 -4.54 -7.40 -8.21
C GLU A 213 -4.64 -5.92 -7.80
N ALA A 214 -5.22 -5.64 -6.63
CA ALA A 214 -5.32 -4.28 -6.09
C ALA A 214 -3.93 -3.64 -5.94
N ARG A 215 -2.97 -4.35 -5.33
CA ARG A 215 -1.61 -3.87 -5.16
C ARG A 215 -0.95 -3.53 -6.50
N THR A 216 -1.05 -4.44 -7.48
CA THR A 216 -0.46 -4.19 -8.80
C THR A 216 -1.06 -2.95 -9.47
N ALA A 217 -2.37 -2.77 -9.38
CA ALA A 217 -3.04 -1.62 -9.97
C ALA A 217 -2.74 -0.31 -9.24
N PHE A 218 -2.58 -0.31 -7.91
CA PHE A 218 -2.08 0.87 -7.19
C PHE A 218 -0.66 1.23 -7.58
N ASP A 219 0.26 0.25 -7.68
CA ASP A 219 1.64 0.44 -8.15
C ASP A 219 1.66 1.04 -9.58
N ASP A 220 0.75 0.59 -10.47
CA ASP A 220 0.64 1.10 -11.84
C ASP A 220 0.15 2.55 -11.87
N ALA A 221 -0.90 2.88 -11.11
CA ALA A 221 -1.41 4.24 -10.99
C ALA A 221 -0.35 5.18 -10.37
N HIS A 222 0.34 4.72 -9.33
CA HIS A 222 1.43 5.45 -8.67
C HIS A 222 2.53 5.83 -9.67
N ARG A 223 3.03 4.87 -10.45
CA ARG A 223 4.07 5.10 -11.46
C ARG A 223 3.64 6.12 -12.50
N ILE A 224 2.41 6.01 -13.02
CA ILE A 224 1.90 6.96 -14.02
C ILE A 224 1.82 8.36 -13.41
N TRP A 225 1.26 8.52 -12.21
CA TRP A 225 1.18 9.83 -11.57
C TRP A 225 2.55 10.41 -11.19
N GLN A 226 3.50 9.56 -10.82
CA GLN A 226 4.89 9.98 -10.57
C GLN A 226 5.53 10.53 -11.86
N ASP A 227 5.40 9.81 -12.98
CA ASP A 227 5.94 10.24 -14.27
C ASP A 227 5.30 11.54 -14.78
N LEU A 228 4.02 11.76 -14.45
CA LEU A 228 3.29 12.99 -14.80
C LEU A 228 3.54 14.15 -13.83
N GLY A 229 4.18 13.92 -12.67
CA GLY A 229 4.29 14.92 -11.60
C GLY A 229 2.95 15.31 -11.00
N SER A 230 1.97 14.38 -10.96
CA SER A 230 0.60 14.69 -10.54
C SER A 230 0.46 14.71 -9.02
N PRO A 231 -0.25 15.72 -8.44
CA PRO A 231 -0.60 15.74 -7.01
C PRO A 231 -1.43 14.53 -6.54
N LEU A 232 -2.05 13.78 -7.45
CA LEU A 232 -2.84 12.59 -7.13
C LEU A 232 -1.98 11.40 -6.70
N ILE A 233 -0.65 11.47 -6.83
CA ILE A 233 0.26 10.44 -6.32
C ILE A 233 0.05 10.13 -4.83
N ALA A 234 -0.38 11.12 -4.03
CA ALA A 234 -0.65 10.95 -2.61
C ALA A 234 -1.78 9.94 -2.33
N ILE A 235 -2.81 9.89 -3.19
CA ILE A 235 -3.90 8.91 -3.00
C ILE A 235 -3.49 7.50 -3.41
N ALA A 236 -2.56 7.33 -4.36
CA ALA A 236 -2.01 6.02 -4.68
C ALA A 236 -1.19 5.47 -3.51
N ALA A 237 -0.31 6.27 -2.92
CA ALA A 237 0.42 5.90 -1.72
C ALA A 237 -0.52 5.51 -0.55
N LEU A 238 -1.66 6.19 -0.41
CA LEU A 238 -2.71 5.81 0.55
C LEU A 238 -3.31 4.44 0.22
N GLY A 239 -3.61 4.15 -1.05
CA GLY A 239 -4.15 2.84 -1.50
C GLY A 239 -3.18 1.69 -1.23
N GLU A 240 -1.89 1.89 -1.51
CA GLU A 240 -0.80 0.95 -1.18
C GLU A 240 -0.72 0.72 0.33
N ALA A 241 -0.76 1.78 1.13
CA ALA A 241 -0.75 1.70 2.58
C ALA A 241 -1.93 0.87 3.12
N GLU A 242 -3.14 1.11 2.62
CA GLU A 242 -4.34 0.35 2.99
C GLU A 242 -4.20 -1.13 2.61
N THR A 243 -3.66 -1.43 1.43
CA THR A 243 -3.42 -2.81 1.00
C THR A 243 -2.45 -3.53 1.94
N HIS A 244 -1.35 -2.88 2.33
CA HIS A 244 -0.40 -3.42 3.30
C HIS A 244 -1.01 -3.55 4.69
N ARG A 245 -1.82 -2.59 5.14
CA ARG A 245 -2.55 -2.66 6.41
C ARG A 245 -3.50 -3.86 6.44
N ILE A 246 -4.28 -4.04 5.40
CA ILE A 246 -5.22 -5.17 5.26
C ILE A 246 -4.46 -6.51 5.25
N ARG A 247 -3.29 -6.59 4.66
CA ARG A 247 -2.44 -7.79 4.70
C ARG A 247 -1.80 -8.07 6.06
N GLY A 248 -1.83 -7.13 6.98
CA GLY A 248 -1.14 -7.23 8.27
C GLY A 248 0.35 -6.86 8.21
N ALA A 249 0.79 -6.18 7.17
CA ALA A 249 2.17 -5.72 6.97
C ALA A 249 2.35 -4.30 7.56
N ALA A 250 2.34 -4.20 8.91
CA ALA A 250 2.29 -2.93 9.63
C ALA A 250 3.42 -1.95 9.29
N ALA A 251 4.66 -2.46 9.14
CA ALA A 251 5.82 -1.61 8.82
C ALA A 251 5.72 -0.99 7.42
N GLN A 252 5.36 -1.80 6.40
CA GLN A 252 5.14 -1.33 5.05
C GLN A 252 3.96 -0.35 4.99
N ALA A 253 2.84 -0.67 5.64
CA ALA A 253 1.71 0.25 5.73
C ALA A 253 2.11 1.59 6.35
N ALA A 254 2.89 1.59 7.45
CA ALA A 254 3.35 2.81 8.10
C ALA A 254 4.23 3.67 7.18
N ALA A 255 5.07 3.04 6.35
CA ALA A 255 5.91 3.75 5.38
C ALA A 255 5.07 4.48 4.34
N HIS A 256 4.15 3.77 3.65
CA HIS A 256 3.30 4.37 2.63
C HIS A 256 2.30 5.39 3.21
N TYR A 257 1.82 5.22 4.46
CA TYR A 257 1.02 6.27 5.11
C TYR A 257 1.83 7.56 5.35
N ARG A 258 3.10 7.47 5.75
CA ARG A 258 3.95 8.66 5.89
C ARG A 258 4.17 9.34 4.55
N GLU A 259 4.47 8.57 3.52
CA GLU A 259 4.58 9.05 2.15
C GLU A 259 3.30 9.76 1.68
N ALA A 260 2.12 9.15 1.88
CA ALA A 260 0.84 9.77 1.55
C ALA A 260 0.61 11.09 2.32
N ILE A 261 1.02 11.17 3.59
CA ILE A 261 0.95 12.40 4.38
C ILE A 261 1.89 13.48 3.82
N GLU A 262 3.15 13.15 3.53
CA GLU A 262 4.14 14.09 2.99
C GLU A 262 3.71 14.64 1.63
N LEU A 263 3.37 13.75 0.70
CA LEU A 263 2.88 14.12 -0.64
C LEU A 263 1.58 14.93 -0.56
N GLY A 264 0.65 14.49 0.29
CA GLY A 264 -0.62 15.18 0.46
C GLY A 264 -0.48 16.57 1.07
N GLN A 265 0.43 16.76 2.02
CA GLN A 265 0.74 18.08 2.60
C GLN A 265 1.42 19.00 1.59
N ALA A 266 2.34 18.48 0.78
CA ALA A 266 3.03 19.27 -0.26
C ALA A 266 2.05 19.86 -1.29
N HIS A 267 0.91 19.20 -1.52
CA HIS A 267 -0.09 19.59 -2.52
C HIS A 267 -1.44 20.02 -1.92
N ASP A 268 -1.52 20.24 -0.60
CA ASP A 268 -2.76 20.56 0.15
C ASP A 268 -3.92 19.56 -0.09
N ASN A 269 -3.59 18.29 -0.29
CA ASN A 269 -4.56 17.22 -0.54
C ASN A 269 -5.04 16.58 0.77
N GLN A 270 -6.01 17.21 1.43
CA GLN A 270 -6.57 16.73 2.69
C GLN A 270 -7.30 15.38 2.56
N GLN A 271 -7.75 15.01 1.35
CA GLN A 271 -8.40 13.71 1.08
C GLN A 271 -7.42 12.53 1.23
N ALA A 272 -6.12 12.75 1.00
CA ALA A 272 -5.09 11.76 1.26
C ALA A 272 -4.57 11.85 2.70
N VAL A 273 -4.33 13.08 3.21
CA VAL A 273 -3.66 13.32 4.50
C VAL A 273 -4.47 12.76 5.68
N ILE A 274 -5.77 13.06 5.75
CA ILE A 274 -6.59 12.69 6.91
C ILE A 274 -6.75 11.17 7.06
N PRO A 275 -7.12 10.40 6.03
CA PRO A 275 -7.16 8.94 6.12
C PRO A 275 -5.78 8.31 6.37
N ALA A 276 -4.71 8.90 5.81
CA ALA A 276 -3.35 8.40 6.04
C ALA A 276 -2.91 8.57 7.50
N ILE A 277 -3.24 9.69 8.15
CA ILE A 277 -3.01 9.89 9.59
C ILE A 277 -3.77 8.83 10.41
N ALA A 278 -5.04 8.59 10.10
CA ALA A 278 -5.84 7.57 10.76
C ALA A 278 -5.24 6.17 10.61
N GLY A 279 -4.83 5.81 9.39
CA GLY A 279 -4.17 4.54 9.10
C GLY A 279 -2.82 4.39 9.80
N LEU A 280 -1.98 5.44 9.77
CA LEU A 280 -0.69 5.47 10.44
C LEU A 280 -0.82 5.25 11.95
N ALA A 281 -1.74 5.93 12.60
CA ALA A 281 -1.99 5.75 14.02
C ALA A 281 -2.39 4.31 14.37
N ARG A 282 -3.21 3.67 13.53
CA ARG A 282 -3.62 2.26 13.72
C ARG A 282 -2.45 1.28 13.63
N VAL A 283 -1.48 1.52 12.74
CA VAL A 283 -0.35 0.59 12.53
C VAL A 283 0.83 0.85 13.45
N THR A 284 0.90 2.04 14.08
CA THR A 284 2.01 2.41 14.99
C THR A 284 1.67 2.33 16.48
N VAL A 285 0.42 2.02 16.84
CA VAL A 285 -0.08 2.07 18.22
C VAL A 285 0.72 1.22 19.22
N LEU A 286 1.29 0.09 18.79
CA LEU A 286 2.09 -0.77 19.67
C LEU A 286 3.51 -0.23 19.88
N ASP A 287 4.09 0.37 18.86
CA ASP A 287 5.48 0.83 18.88
C ASP A 287 5.57 2.26 19.47
N ASP A 288 4.63 3.15 19.14
CA ASP A 288 4.51 4.49 19.73
C ASP A 288 3.04 4.85 20.08
N PRO A 289 2.51 4.34 21.19
CA PRO A 289 1.13 4.61 21.60
C PRO A 289 0.79 6.10 21.80
N LYS A 290 1.77 6.88 22.30
CA LYS A 290 1.59 8.32 22.54
C LYS A 290 1.64 9.11 21.24
N GLY A 291 2.49 8.70 20.30
CA GLY A 291 2.54 9.29 18.97
C GLY A 291 1.26 9.03 18.19
N ALA A 292 0.73 7.81 18.23
CA ALA A 292 -0.54 7.46 17.60
C ALA A 292 -1.70 8.32 18.14
N GLU A 293 -1.79 8.51 19.46
CA GLU A 293 -2.82 9.37 20.07
C GLU A 293 -2.67 10.83 19.64
N ARG A 294 -1.46 11.40 19.64
CA ARG A 294 -1.21 12.77 19.18
C ARG A 294 -1.62 12.99 17.72
N LEU A 295 -1.26 12.05 16.84
CA LEU A 295 -1.63 12.11 15.43
C LEU A 295 -3.16 12.19 15.25
N LEU A 296 -3.91 11.42 16.03
CA LEU A 296 -5.38 11.39 15.97
C LEU A 296 -5.99 12.67 16.57
N ASP A 297 -5.46 13.18 17.67
CA ASP A 297 -5.89 14.45 18.27
C ASP A 297 -5.68 15.61 17.29
N GLU A 298 -4.50 15.70 16.66
CA GLU A 298 -4.20 16.69 15.63
C GLU A 298 -5.11 16.58 14.40
N ALA A 299 -5.51 15.35 14.02
CA ALA A 299 -6.43 15.13 12.90
C ALA A 299 -7.87 15.52 13.25
N MET A 300 -8.31 15.30 14.51
CA MET A 300 -9.63 15.70 14.99
C MET A 300 -9.79 17.22 15.12
N ASP A 301 -8.73 17.95 15.39
CA ASP A 301 -8.74 19.40 15.50
C ASP A 301 -8.80 20.12 14.13
N ARG A 302 -8.62 19.40 13.02
CA ARG A 302 -8.73 19.98 11.68
C ARG A 302 -10.21 20.28 11.35
N PRO A 303 -10.50 21.30 10.51
CA PRO A 303 -11.86 21.61 10.10
C PRO A 303 -12.57 20.37 9.53
N ALA A 304 -13.85 20.21 9.86
CA ALA A 304 -14.67 19.05 9.49
C ALA A 304 -14.75 18.90 7.98
N ALA A 305 -13.76 18.22 7.42
CA ALA A 305 -13.66 17.82 6.01
C ALA A 305 -13.87 16.31 5.89
N LEU A 306 -13.84 15.83 4.67
CA LEU A 306 -13.86 14.41 4.30
C LEU A 306 -12.86 13.60 5.17
N GLY A 307 -13.32 12.50 5.81
CA GLY A 307 -12.45 11.58 6.57
C GLY A 307 -12.61 11.59 8.08
N HIS A 308 -13.46 12.43 8.68
CA HIS A 308 -13.70 12.47 10.14
C HIS A 308 -14.12 11.11 10.72
N VAL A 309 -14.99 10.37 10.03
CA VAL A 309 -15.41 9.02 10.44
C VAL A 309 -14.20 8.08 10.58
N ALA A 310 -13.27 8.10 9.61
CA ALA A 310 -12.07 7.28 9.65
C ALA A 310 -11.16 7.62 10.84
N VAL A 311 -11.05 8.91 11.19
CA VAL A 311 -10.25 9.37 12.35
C VAL A 311 -10.91 8.95 13.66
N GLU A 312 -12.23 9.13 13.81
CA GLU A 312 -12.96 8.70 14.99
C GLU A 312 -12.91 7.19 15.21
N LEU A 313 -13.04 6.41 14.12
CA LEU A 313 -12.88 4.95 14.15
C LEU A 313 -11.45 4.54 14.54
N ALA A 314 -10.43 5.16 13.94
CA ALA A 314 -9.04 4.88 14.29
C ALA A 314 -8.78 5.19 15.78
N ALA A 315 -9.24 6.34 16.26
CA ALA A 315 -9.13 6.74 17.67
C ALA A 315 -9.88 5.77 18.59
N GLY A 316 -11.07 5.32 18.19
CA GLY A 316 -11.85 4.32 18.91
C GLY A 316 -11.11 2.96 19.01
N TRP A 317 -10.59 2.46 17.92
CA TRP A 317 -9.78 1.22 17.89
C TRP A 317 -8.52 1.35 18.73
N VAL A 318 -7.78 2.45 18.61
CA VAL A 318 -6.61 2.72 19.44
C VAL A 318 -6.98 2.76 20.92
N ALA A 319 -8.07 3.42 21.29
CA ALA A 319 -8.55 3.48 22.67
C ALA A 319 -8.93 2.08 23.19
N LEU A 320 -9.65 1.28 22.39
CA LEU A 320 -10.05 -0.07 22.76
C LEU A 320 -8.84 -0.99 22.98
N CYS A 321 -7.90 -0.98 22.04
CA CYS A 321 -6.67 -1.77 22.14
C CYS A 321 -5.79 -1.38 23.35
N ARG A 322 -6.01 -0.19 23.91
CA ARG A 322 -5.36 0.28 25.14
C ARG A 322 -6.23 0.08 26.42
N GLY A 323 -7.32 -0.66 26.33
CA GLY A 323 -8.21 -0.94 27.44
C GLY A 323 -9.09 0.24 27.88
N ARG A 324 -9.23 1.29 27.06
CA ARG A 324 -10.03 2.47 27.37
C ARG A 324 -11.46 2.34 26.80
N HIS A 325 -12.20 1.35 27.28
CA HIS A 325 -13.51 0.95 26.74
C HIS A 325 -14.52 2.09 26.67
N GLU A 326 -14.62 2.96 27.73
CA GLU A 326 -15.54 4.09 27.74
C GLU A 326 -15.25 5.09 26.61
N ARG A 327 -13.95 5.40 26.40
CA ARG A 327 -13.53 6.31 25.33
C ARG A 327 -13.76 5.69 23.95
N ALA A 328 -13.50 4.41 23.79
CA ALA A 328 -13.77 3.68 22.55
C ALA A 328 -15.27 3.70 22.22
N ALA A 329 -16.13 3.45 23.20
CA ALA A 329 -17.58 3.50 23.02
C ALA A 329 -18.10 4.91 22.70
N GLU A 330 -17.53 5.97 23.30
CA GLU A 330 -17.86 7.36 22.96
C GLU A 330 -17.55 7.66 21.49
N LEU A 331 -16.32 7.35 21.07
CA LEU A 331 -15.86 7.56 19.68
C LEU A 331 -16.66 6.71 18.69
N GLY A 332 -16.95 5.45 19.03
CA GLY A 332 -17.78 4.57 18.22
C GLY A 332 -19.18 5.13 17.98
N ARG A 333 -19.85 5.68 19.02
CA ARG A 333 -21.17 6.33 18.86
C ARG A 333 -21.12 7.59 18.00
N ARG A 334 -20.04 8.36 18.08
CA ARG A 334 -19.86 9.54 17.22
C ARG A 334 -19.67 9.11 15.76
N ALA A 335 -18.81 8.12 15.53
CA ALA A 335 -18.59 7.56 14.20
C ALA A 335 -19.87 6.93 13.63
N GLU A 336 -20.67 6.19 14.44
CA GLU A 336 -21.96 5.62 14.05
C GLU A 336 -22.93 6.71 13.58
N SER A 337 -23.07 7.79 14.36
CA SER A 337 -23.95 8.92 14.04
C SER A 337 -23.51 9.63 12.75
N GLU A 338 -22.23 9.94 12.61
CA GLU A 338 -21.70 10.66 11.46
C GLU A 338 -21.75 9.80 10.19
N ALA A 339 -21.37 8.50 10.28
CA ALA A 339 -21.48 7.56 9.19
C ALA A 339 -22.93 7.39 8.71
N GLY A 340 -23.89 7.34 9.65
CA GLY A 340 -25.30 7.30 9.33
C GLY A 340 -25.78 8.55 8.58
N HIS A 341 -25.37 9.74 9.03
CA HIS A 341 -25.70 11.00 8.34
C HIS A 341 -25.13 11.06 6.91
N ARG A 342 -23.90 10.62 6.75
CA ARG A 342 -23.19 10.62 5.44
C ARG A 342 -23.57 9.44 4.56
N ARG A 343 -24.35 8.49 5.06
CA ARG A 343 -24.64 7.20 4.39
C ARG A 343 -23.37 6.42 4.05
N ASP A 344 -22.34 6.55 4.89
CA ASP A 344 -21.10 5.77 4.82
C ASP A 344 -21.37 4.38 5.41
N SER A 345 -21.77 3.45 4.55
CA SER A 345 -22.09 2.08 4.95
C SER A 345 -20.89 1.37 5.62
N ARG A 346 -19.67 1.61 5.13
CA ARG A 346 -18.47 1.01 5.69
C ARG A 346 -18.12 1.56 7.06
N GLY A 347 -18.11 2.88 7.19
CA GLY A 347 -17.87 3.52 8.47
C GLY A 347 -18.91 3.13 9.52
N LEU A 348 -20.18 2.97 9.10
CA LEU A 348 -21.26 2.49 9.97
C LEU A 348 -21.00 1.06 10.45
N ALA A 349 -20.68 0.13 9.57
CA ALA A 349 -20.40 -1.26 9.93
C ALA A 349 -19.19 -1.38 10.87
N GLU A 350 -18.10 -0.66 10.58
CA GLU A 350 -16.91 -0.64 11.44
C GLU A 350 -17.20 -0.01 12.81
N ALA A 351 -18.07 1.02 12.89
CA ALA A 351 -18.52 1.61 14.15
C ALA A 351 -19.35 0.62 14.99
N LEU A 352 -20.23 -0.14 14.34
CA LEU A 352 -21.02 -1.19 15.00
C LEU A 352 -20.11 -2.29 15.58
N GLU A 353 -19.08 -2.72 14.85
CA GLU A 353 -18.08 -3.69 15.35
C GLU A 353 -17.29 -3.14 16.54
N LEU A 354 -16.85 -1.89 16.48
CA LEU A 354 -16.16 -1.23 17.59
C LEU A 354 -17.05 -1.17 18.85
N LEU A 355 -18.30 -0.80 18.68
CA LEU A 355 -19.27 -0.72 19.78
C LEU A 355 -19.62 -2.09 20.35
N ALA A 356 -19.72 -3.12 19.50
CA ALA A 356 -19.96 -4.49 19.93
C ALA A 356 -18.86 -5.00 20.87
N LEU A 357 -17.61 -4.60 20.66
CA LEU A 357 -16.50 -4.99 21.53
C LEU A 357 -16.39 -4.13 22.82
N CYS A 358 -17.20 -3.08 22.92
CA CYS A 358 -17.37 -2.27 24.15
C CYS A 358 -18.62 -2.67 24.97
N GLU A 359 -19.42 -3.59 24.46
CA GLU A 359 -20.69 -4.04 25.04
C GLU A 359 -20.65 -5.53 25.32
N ASP A 360 -21.57 -6.04 26.12
CA ASP A 360 -21.65 -7.45 26.50
C ASP A 360 -22.94 -8.11 25.99
N GLY A 361 -22.87 -9.43 25.78
CA GLY A 361 -24.03 -10.29 25.58
C GLY A 361 -24.88 -9.96 24.34
N PRO A 362 -26.24 -9.89 24.49
CA PRO A 362 -27.12 -9.76 23.33
C PRO A 362 -26.98 -8.45 22.56
N GLN A 363 -26.52 -7.36 23.21
CA GLN A 363 -26.30 -6.06 22.54
C GLN A 363 -25.11 -6.14 21.59
N ALA A 364 -23.98 -6.66 22.06
CA ALA A 364 -22.81 -6.90 21.23
C ALA A 364 -23.16 -7.75 19.99
N ARG A 365 -23.90 -8.82 20.20
CA ARG A 365 -24.34 -9.69 19.11
C ARG A 365 -25.22 -8.97 18.09
N GLY A 366 -26.21 -8.21 18.56
CA GLY A 366 -27.12 -7.45 17.69
C GLY A 366 -26.36 -6.48 16.76
N ARG A 367 -25.34 -5.79 17.29
CA ARG A 367 -24.50 -4.89 16.51
C ARG A 367 -23.67 -5.64 15.47
N LEU A 368 -23.10 -6.79 15.82
CA LEU A 368 -22.35 -7.61 14.88
C LEU A 368 -23.25 -8.20 13.77
N ASP A 369 -24.49 -8.55 14.10
CA ASP A 369 -25.48 -9.02 13.11
C ASP A 369 -25.85 -7.89 12.14
N GLU A 370 -26.01 -6.67 12.63
CA GLU A 370 -26.27 -5.49 11.78
C GLU A 370 -25.07 -5.16 10.88
N ALA A 371 -23.84 -5.18 11.42
CA ALA A 371 -22.62 -4.99 10.64
C ALA A 371 -22.47 -6.10 9.57
N ALA A 372 -22.76 -7.36 9.90
CA ALA A 372 -22.73 -8.48 8.97
C ALA A 372 -23.65 -8.26 7.76
N MET A 373 -24.88 -7.76 7.98
CA MET A 373 -25.81 -7.45 6.90
C MET A 373 -25.27 -6.35 5.96
N ILE A 374 -24.54 -5.38 6.54
CA ILE A 374 -23.90 -4.32 5.74
C ILE A 374 -22.76 -4.92 4.91
N TRP A 375 -21.87 -5.70 5.51
CA TRP A 375 -20.74 -6.33 4.81
C TRP A 375 -21.19 -7.32 3.72
N GLU A 376 -22.27 -8.04 3.94
CA GLU A 376 -22.89 -8.91 2.92
C GLU A 376 -23.42 -8.08 1.74
N ARG A 377 -24.17 -7.01 2.02
CA ARG A 377 -24.72 -6.11 1.00
C ARG A 377 -23.64 -5.42 0.19
N THR A 378 -22.52 -5.05 0.81
CA THR A 378 -21.39 -4.38 0.17
C THR A 378 -20.39 -5.36 -0.44
N GLU A 379 -20.66 -6.66 -0.38
CA GLU A 379 -19.80 -7.74 -0.91
C GLU A 379 -18.33 -7.66 -0.43
N SER A 380 -18.09 -7.05 0.73
CA SER A 380 -16.76 -6.86 1.32
C SER A 380 -16.29 -8.15 2.00
N ALA A 381 -15.74 -9.08 1.21
CA ALA A 381 -15.42 -10.43 1.67
C ALA A 381 -14.46 -10.49 2.86
N LEU A 382 -13.49 -9.57 2.92
CA LEU A 382 -12.53 -9.48 4.01
C LEU A 382 -13.16 -8.96 5.30
N ASP A 383 -13.91 -7.85 5.20
CA ASP A 383 -14.58 -7.25 6.35
C ASP A 383 -15.67 -8.19 6.89
N GLN A 384 -16.38 -8.90 5.99
CA GLN A 384 -17.34 -9.95 6.37
C GLN A 384 -16.67 -11.09 7.15
N ALA A 385 -15.52 -11.59 6.68
CA ALA A 385 -14.80 -12.64 7.38
C ALA A 385 -14.29 -12.15 8.75
N CYS A 386 -13.79 -10.90 8.86
CA CYS A 386 -13.42 -10.30 10.14
C CYS A 386 -14.62 -10.24 11.09
N ASN A 387 -15.78 -9.76 10.62
CA ASN A 387 -16.99 -9.69 11.42
C ASN A 387 -17.42 -11.07 11.93
N LEU A 388 -17.35 -12.11 11.09
CA LEU A 388 -17.70 -13.47 11.50
C LEU A 388 -16.71 -14.05 12.52
N VAL A 389 -15.42 -13.67 12.49
CA VAL A 389 -14.46 -13.98 13.57
C VAL A 389 -14.91 -13.33 14.88
N LEU A 390 -15.32 -12.06 14.85
CA LEU A 390 -15.82 -11.35 16.08
C LEU A 390 -17.06 -12.04 16.62
N ARG A 391 -18.03 -12.39 15.77
CA ARG A 391 -19.25 -13.09 16.17
C ARG A 391 -18.95 -14.43 16.83
N ALA A 392 -18.12 -15.24 16.18
CA ALA A 392 -17.72 -16.53 16.72
C ALA A 392 -17.04 -16.40 18.08
N ARG A 393 -16.21 -15.36 18.28
CA ARG A 393 -15.58 -15.04 19.58
C ARG A 393 -16.61 -14.66 20.64
N VAL A 394 -17.59 -13.81 20.33
CA VAL A 394 -18.66 -13.40 21.25
C VAL A 394 -19.56 -14.58 21.61
N ASP A 395 -19.82 -15.48 20.66
CA ASP A 395 -20.63 -16.69 20.87
C ASP A 395 -19.87 -17.83 21.58
N GLY A 396 -18.55 -17.72 21.72
CA GLY A 396 -17.67 -18.76 22.25
C GLY A 396 -17.50 -19.95 21.29
N ASP A 397 -17.81 -19.76 20.00
CA ASP A 397 -17.68 -20.74 18.93
C ASP A 397 -16.23 -20.77 18.39
N ARG A 398 -15.39 -21.60 19.01
CA ARG A 398 -14.00 -21.74 18.61
C ARG A 398 -13.82 -22.34 17.22
N GLU A 399 -14.70 -23.27 16.81
CA GLU A 399 -14.60 -23.90 15.50
C GLU A 399 -14.96 -22.93 14.39
N GLY A 400 -16.02 -22.15 14.56
CA GLY A 400 -16.41 -21.05 13.67
C GLY A 400 -15.34 -19.97 13.58
N GLU A 401 -14.72 -19.56 14.71
CA GLU A 401 -13.62 -18.61 14.73
C GLU A 401 -12.43 -19.10 13.89
N GLU A 402 -12.02 -20.35 14.06
CA GLU A 402 -10.89 -20.91 13.31
C GLU A 402 -11.19 -21.05 11.82
N HIS A 403 -12.43 -21.43 11.46
CA HIS A 403 -12.88 -21.48 10.08
C HIS A 403 -12.77 -20.10 9.39
N GLU A 404 -13.28 -19.05 10.01
CA GLU A 404 -13.24 -17.71 9.42
C GLU A 404 -11.81 -17.11 9.42
N ARG A 405 -10.98 -17.42 10.41
CA ARG A 405 -9.56 -17.07 10.38
C ARG A 405 -8.83 -17.78 9.24
N ALA A 406 -9.16 -19.05 8.95
CA ALA A 406 -8.63 -19.76 7.78
C ALA A 406 -9.08 -19.10 6.47
N ARG A 407 -10.33 -18.63 6.40
CA ARG A 407 -10.84 -17.88 5.24
C ARG A 407 -10.09 -16.56 5.05
N LEU A 408 -9.81 -15.80 6.12
CA LEU A 408 -8.97 -14.59 6.06
C LEU A 408 -7.57 -14.88 5.52
N ARG A 409 -6.93 -15.97 5.98
CA ARG A 409 -5.62 -16.40 5.45
C ARG A 409 -5.68 -16.74 3.96
N ALA A 410 -6.74 -17.43 3.52
CA ALA A 410 -6.97 -17.75 2.11
C ALA A 410 -7.16 -16.50 1.24
N LEU A 411 -7.71 -15.41 1.81
CA LEU A 411 -7.83 -14.09 1.19
C LEU A 411 -6.53 -13.27 1.24
N GLY A 412 -5.42 -13.83 1.73
CA GLY A 412 -4.12 -13.17 1.78
C GLY A 412 -3.85 -12.31 3.01
N VAL A 413 -4.71 -12.39 4.02
CA VAL A 413 -4.51 -11.73 5.32
C VAL A 413 -3.49 -12.52 6.14
N ARG A 414 -2.41 -11.86 6.57
CA ARG A 414 -1.33 -12.47 7.37
C ARG A 414 -1.57 -12.25 8.86
N GLU A 415 -0.91 -13.03 9.71
CA GLU A 415 -1.06 -12.97 11.18
C GLU A 415 -0.62 -11.63 11.82
N GLY A 416 0.06 -10.75 11.09
CA GLY A 416 0.43 -9.40 11.55
C GLY A 416 -0.73 -8.46 11.89
N HIS A 417 -1.97 -8.81 11.53
CA HIS A 417 -3.17 -8.03 11.85
C HIS A 417 -3.38 -7.73 13.32
N VAL A 418 -2.91 -8.60 14.19
CA VAL A 418 -2.99 -8.42 15.65
C VAL A 418 -2.11 -7.29 16.18
N ARG A 419 -1.21 -6.77 15.35
CA ARG A 419 -0.39 -5.59 15.67
C ARG A 419 -1.00 -4.29 15.19
N ILE A 420 -2.16 -4.34 14.52
CA ILE A 420 -2.85 -3.20 13.91
C ILE A 420 -4.14 -2.92 14.66
N ALA A 421 -4.30 -1.71 15.20
CA ALA A 421 -5.51 -1.36 15.92
C ALA A 421 -6.76 -1.55 15.05
N GLY A 422 -7.62 -2.44 15.47
CA GLY A 422 -8.80 -2.87 14.74
C GLY A 422 -9.44 -4.12 15.36
N PRO A 423 -10.44 -4.69 14.67
CA PRO A 423 -11.20 -5.83 15.18
C PRO A 423 -10.35 -6.98 15.68
N LEU A 424 -9.42 -7.47 14.88
CA LEU A 424 -8.62 -8.65 15.20
C LEU A 424 -7.60 -8.41 16.33
N MET A 425 -7.04 -7.20 16.45
CA MET A 425 -6.19 -6.86 17.59
C MET A 425 -7.01 -6.77 18.89
N ALA A 426 -8.20 -6.22 18.82
CA ALA A 426 -9.03 -5.98 20.00
C ALA A 426 -9.51 -7.27 20.68
N ILE A 427 -9.73 -8.34 19.89
CA ILE A 427 -10.11 -9.65 20.46
C ILE A 427 -8.93 -10.47 20.99
N GLY A 428 -7.72 -9.96 20.83
CA GLY A 428 -6.51 -10.58 21.38
C GLY A 428 -6.20 -11.96 20.82
N ASP A 429 -4.96 -12.30 20.97
CA ASP A 429 -4.27 -13.53 20.58
C ASP A 429 -4.22 -13.90 19.12
N PRO A 430 -3.10 -13.60 18.52
CA PRO A 430 -2.58 -14.61 17.62
C PRO A 430 -1.83 -15.60 18.51
N GLU A 431 -2.20 -16.82 18.48
CA GLU A 431 -1.19 -17.83 18.76
C GLU A 431 0.04 -17.49 17.90
N PRO A 432 1.25 -17.39 18.53
CA PRO A 432 2.46 -17.19 17.75
C PRO A 432 2.47 -18.25 16.65
N PRO A 433 2.99 -17.94 15.45
CA PRO A 433 2.94 -18.90 14.35
C PRO A 433 3.37 -20.26 14.86
N ALA A 434 2.51 -21.25 14.69
CA ALA A 434 2.66 -22.57 15.30
C ALA A 434 4.04 -23.17 14.98
N VAL A 435 4.63 -22.78 13.83
CA VAL A 435 5.96 -23.23 13.40
C VAL A 435 6.84 -22.03 13.03
N LYS A 436 8.02 -21.96 13.68
CA LYS A 436 9.12 -21.06 13.30
C LYS A 436 10.35 -21.87 12.96
N ILE A 437 10.99 -21.56 11.85
CA ILE A 437 12.25 -22.18 11.40
C ILE A 437 13.31 -21.10 11.40
N HIS A 438 14.32 -21.28 12.22
CA HIS A 438 15.48 -20.42 12.29
C HIS A 438 16.61 -21.04 11.48
N LEU A 439 17.20 -20.25 10.59
CA LEU A 439 18.33 -20.60 9.71
C LEU A 439 19.48 -19.62 9.90
N LEU A 440 19.21 -18.44 10.47
CA LEU A 440 20.22 -17.43 10.78
C LEU A 440 20.82 -17.71 12.17
N GLY A 441 22.17 -17.81 12.27
CA GLY A 441 22.89 -18.12 13.51
C GLY A 441 22.81 -19.59 13.97
N GLY A 442 22.18 -20.47 13.15
CA GLY A 442 22.03 -21.89 13.46
C GLY A 442 20.66 -22.44 13.07
N PHE A 443 20.51 -23.78 13.06
CA PHE A 443 19.26 -24.42 12.68
C PHE A 443 18.42 -24.81 13.89
N THR A 444 17.26 -24.15 14.04
CA THR A 444 16.28 -24.48 15.08
C THR A 444 14.88 -24.46 14.51
N VAL A 445 14.06 -25.42 14.91
CA VAL A 445 12.61 -25.42 14.61
C VAL A 445 11.86 -25.28 15.93
N GLN A 446 10.92 -24.38 15.98
CA GLN A 446 10.01 -24.20 17.11
C GLN A 446 8.60 -24.57 16.66
N VAL A 447 7.88 -25.31 17.49
CA VAL A 447 6.48 -25.68 17.32
C VAL A 447 5.75 -25.26 18.59
N ASP A 448 4.68 -24.49 18.46
CA ASP A 448 3.92 -23.90 19.58
C ASP A 448 4.85 -23.17 20.60
N GLY A 449 5.82 -22.40 20.09
CA GLY A 449 6.80 -21.67 20.91
C GLY A 449 7.86 -22.53 21.59
N ARG A 450 7.89 -23.85 21.38
CA ARG A 450 8.86 -24.78 21.97
C ARG A 450 9.84 -25.26 20.92
N ALA A 451 11.13 -25.17 21.23
CA ALA A 451 12.16 -25.72 20.37
C ALA A 451 12.05 -27.25 20.26
N VAL A 452 12.11 -27.75 19.04
CA VAL A 452 12.15 -29.20 18.76
C VAL A 452 13.51 -29.74 19.18
N ALA A 453 13.53 -30.57 20.20
CA ALA A 453 14.78 -31.14 20.71
C ALA A 453 15.45 -32.08 19.69
N SER A 454 16.79 -32.16 19.71
CA SER A 454 17.55 -33.01 18.78
C SER A 454 17.12 -34.50 18.85
N SER A 455 16.65 -34.97 20.00
CA SER A 455 16.13 -36.34 20.21
C SER A 455 14.78 -36.59 19.50
N GLN A 456 14.02 -35.57 19.18
CA GLN A 456 12.72 -35.66 18.46
C GLN A 456 12.89 -35.85 16.96
N TRP A 457 14.06 -35.49 16.44
CA TRP A 457 14.41 -35.74 15.05
C TRP A 457 14.72 -37.24 14.85
N GLN A 458 13.77 -37.96 14.27
CA GLN A 458 13.93 -39.39 14.04
C GLN A 458 15.00 -39.75 13.01
N SER A 459 15.40 -38.76 12.21
CA SER A 459 16.34 -38.93 11.11
C SER A 459 17.11 -37.64 10.84
N ARG A 460 18.44 -37.77 10.66
CA ARG A 460 19.28 -36.68 10.18
C ARG A 460 18.78 -36.12 8.83
N LYS A 461 18.26 -36.99 7.96
CA LYS A 461 17.68 -36.62 6.67
C LYS A 461 16.35 -35.86 6.80
N ALA A 462 15.57 -36.07 7.86
CA ALA A 462 14.37 -35.25 8.10
C ALA A 462 14.75 -33.80 8.47
N ARG A 463 15.79 -33.61 9.26
CA ARG A 463 16.35 -32.30 9.58
C ARG A 463 16.87 -31.58 8.32
N GLU A 464 17.60 -32.33 7.46
CA GLU A 464 18.12 -31.83 6.20
C GLU A 464 17.00 -31.46 5.20
N LEU A 465 15.92 -32.26 5.13
CA LEU A 465 14.74 -31.95 4.32
C LEU A 465 14.10 -30.63 4.73
N VAL A 466 13.92 -30.39 6.04
CA VAL A 466 13.35 -29.11 6.53
C VAL A 466 14.25 -27.94 6.15
N LYS A 467 15.59 -28.07 6.28
CA LYS A 467 16.53 -27.03 5.86
C LYS A 467 16.39 -26.70 4.36
N VAL A 468 16.35 -27.73 3.50
CA VAL A 468 16.16 -27.53 2.05
C VAL A 468 14.83 -26.87 1.73
N LEU A 469 13.74 -27.28 2.36
CA LEU A 469 12.44 -26.67 2.13
C LEU A 469 12.36 -25.21 2.64
N ALA A 470 13.01 -24.93 3.77
CA ALA A 470 13.07 -23.58 4.31
C ALA A 470 13.95 -22.65 3.45
N ASP A 471 15.07 -23.16 2.88
CA ASP A 471 15.90 -22.44 1.90
C ASP A 471 15.08 -21.98 0.68
N ARG A 472 14.09 -22.76 0.28
CA ARG A 472 13.22 -22.42 -0.84
C ARG A 472 12.18 -21.35 -0.53
N ALA A 473 12.03 -20.96 0.71
CA ALA A 473 11.13 -19.89 1.14
C ALA A 473 9.74 -19.99 0.49
N GLY A 474 9.10 -21.16 0.61
CA GLY A 474 7.75 -21.44 0.08
C GLY A 474 7.69 -21.77 -1.44
N ARG A 475 8.79 -21.61 -2.17
CA ARG A 475 8.86 -22.02 -3.58
C ARG A 475 8.77 -23.55 -3.69
N PRO A 476 8.01 -24.09 -4.66
CA PRO A 476 7.89 -25.53 -4.83
C PRO A 476 9.21 -26.15 -5.27
N VAL A 477 9.50 -27.35 -4.73
CA VAL A 477 10.65 -28.20 -5.10
C VAL A 477 10.11 -29.53 -5.59
N THR A 478 10.63 -30.04 -6.71
CA THR A 478 10.19 -31.33 -7.20
C THR A 478 10.69 -32.47 -6.30
N ARG A 479 9.91 -33.54 -6.20
CA ARG A 479 10.32 -34.73 -5.44
C ARG A 479 11.62 -35.34 -5.96
N GLU A 480 11.88 -35.21 -7.24
CA GLU A 480 13.13 -35.64 -7.88
C GLU A 480 14.32 -34.81 -7.41
N GLN A 481 14.21 -33.48 -7.44
CA GLN A 481 15.22 -32.57 -6.89
C GLN A 481 15.50 -32.85 -5.40
N LEU A 482 14.47 -33.11 -4.60
CA LEU A 482 14.64 -33.48 -3.19
C LEU A 482 15.39 -34.80 -3.04
N CYS A 483 15.11 -35.81 -3.86
CA CYS A 483 15.86 -37.06 -3.84
C CYS A 483 17.34 -36.86 -4.22
N ASP A 484 17.61 -36.03 -5.23
CA ASP A 484 18.99 -35.72 -5.65
C ASP A 484 19.76 -34.98 -4.56
N LEU A 485 19.16 -33.99 -3.92
CA LEU A 485 19.75 -33.22 -2.84
C LEU A 485 20.03 -34.08 -1.60
N LEU A 486 19.11 -34.99 -1.25
CA LEU A 486 19.22 -35.78 -0.04
C LEU A 486 20.03 -37.07 -0.21
N TRP A 487 20.07 -37.69 -1.39
CA TRP A 487 20.69 -39.02 -1.62
C TRP A 487 21.51 -39.15 -2.90
N SER A 488 21.70 -38.05 -3.65
CA SER A 488 22.42 -38.05 -4.92
C SER A 488 21.83 -38.98 -5.99
N GLY A 489 20.49 -39.08 -6.04
CA GLY A 489 19.79 -39.85 -7.06
C GLY A 489 18.30 -40.09 -6.76
N ALA A 490 17.50 -40.17 -7.81
CA ALA A 490 16.05 -40.37 -7.74
C ALA A 490 15.61 -41.71 -8.30
N ASP A 491 15.76 -42.76 -7.53
CA ASP A 491 15.22 -44.11 -7.82
C ASP A 491 13.90 -44.42 -7.05
N SER A 492 13.35 -45.60 -7.26
CA SER A 492 12.12 -46.04 -6.56
C SER A 492 12.33 -46.15 -5.04
N THR A 493 13.53 -46.46 -4.60
CA THR A 493 13.88 -46.62 -3.18
C THR A 493 13.96 -45.27 -2.49
N THR A 494 14.62 -44.28 -3.11
CA THR A 494 14.74 -42.92 -2.60
C THR A 494 13.40 -42.19 -2.59
N ARG A 495 12.52 -42.40 -3.58
CA ARG A 495 11.15 -41.87 -3.58
C ARG A 495 10.31 -42.39 -2.39
N ASN A 496 10.42 -43.69 -2.10
CA ASN A 496 9.74 -44.24 -0.92
C ASN A 496 10.30 -43.70 0.39
N ARG A 497 11.63 -43.54 0.50
CA ARG A 497 12.29 -42.93 1.66
C ARG A 497 11.84 -41.47 1.83
N LEU A 498 11.74 -40.69 0.75
CA LEU A 498 11.23 -39.33 0.79
C LEU A 498 9.78 -39.28 1.34
N SER A 499 8.91 -40.18 0.93
CA SER A 499 7.53 -40.24 1.44
C SER A 499 7.48 -40.50 2.94
N VAL A 500 8.38 -41.35 3.46
CA VAL A 500 8.52 -41.60 4.91
C VAL A 500 9.04 -40.34 5.62
N LEU A 501 10.04 -39.64 5.05
CA LEU A 501 10.57 -38.40 5.61
C LEU A 501 9.51 -37.31 5.67
N LEU A 502 8.74 -37.11 4.61
CA LEU A 502 7.65 -36.13 4.58
C LEU A 502 6.60 -36.44 5.68
N SER A 503 6.26 -37.70 5.87
CA SER A 503 5.38 -38.12 6.98
C SER A 503 5.99 -37.83 8.36
N THR A 504 7.31 -38.02 8.50
CA THR A 504 8.05 -37.73 9.74
C THR A 504 8.05 -36.23 10.03
N VAL A 505 8.33 -35.41 9.02
CA VAL A 505 8.32 -33.94 9.16
C VAL A 505 6.93 -33.44 9.51
N ARG A 506 5.87 -33.93 8.86
CA ARG A 506 4.50 -33.55 9.22
C ARG A 506 4.16 -33.84 10.68
N LYS A 507 4.55 -35.01 11.18
CA LYS A 507 4.34 -35.36 12.60
C LYS A 507 5.15 -34.47 13.55
N LEU A 508 6.28 -33.96 13.11
CA LEU A 508 7.13 -33.09 13.90
C LEU A 508 6.56 -31.67 13.95
N LEU A 509 6.03 -31.18 12.82
CA LEU A 509 5.44 -29.84 12.73
C LEU A 509 4.02 -29.78 13.34
N ASP A 510 3.28 -30.90 13.35
CA ASP A 510 1.98 -31.05 13.99
C ASP A 510 1.93 -32.32 14.86
N PRO A 511 2.55 -32.30 16.04
CA PRO A 511 2.62 -33.48 16.92
C PRO A 511 1.26 -33.91 17.47
N ARG A 512 0.31 -32.98 17.58
CA ARG A 512 -1.03 -33.22 18.09
C ARG A 512 -2.04 -33.58 17.00
N ARG A 513 -1.65 -33.46 15.72
CA ARG A 513 -2.51 -33.66 14.52
C ARG A 513 -3.76 -32.79 14.56
N GLN A 514 -3.58 -31.53 14.87
CA GLN A 514 -4.69 -30.56 14.98
C GLN A 514 -5.04 -29.91 13.63
N HIS A 515 -4.15 -30.06 12.63
CA HIS A 515 -4.29 -29.41 11.33
C HIS A 515 -4.39 -30.41 10.18
N ALA A 516 -4.86 -29.96 9.03
CA ALA A 516 -4.85 -30.74 7.79
C ALA A 516 -3.40 -31.14 7.41
N ALA A 517 -3.25 -32.25 6.69
CA ALA A 517 -1.93 -32.83 6.39
C ALA A 517 -1.01 -31.90 5.57
N ASP A 518 -1.56 -30.94 4.87
CA ASP A 518 -0.89 -29.95 4.02
C ASP A 518 -0.79 -28.54 4.64
N HIS A 519 -1.26 -28.36 5.88
CA HIS A 519 -1.30 -27.08 6.58
C HIS A 519 0.07 -26.37 6.68
N PHE A 520 1.10 -27.06 7.15
CA PHE A 520 2.46 -26.51 7.24
C PHE A 520 3.33 -26.83 6.03
N MET A 521 3.02 -27.94 5.36
CA MET A 521 3.82 -28.45 4.25
C MET A 521 2.93 -29.09 3.20
N TYR A 522 2.69 -28.37 2.10
CA TYR A 522 2.01 -28.89 0.92
C TYR A 522 2.87 -29.93 0.23
N SER A 523 2.26 -31.05 -0.16
CA SER A 523 2.93 -32.08 -0.94
C SER A 523 1.92 -32.88 -1.77
N ASP A 524 2.13 -32.86 -3.07
CA ASP A 524 1.39 -33.70 -4.03
C ASP A 524 2.30 -34.78 -4.64
N ARG A 525 1.96 -35.26 -5.85
CA ARG A 525 2.73 -36.28 -6.57
C ARG A 525 4.07 -35.77 -7.10
N ASP A 526 4.16 -34.47 -7.40
CA ASP A 526 5.26 -33.86 -8.14
C ASP A 526 6.09 -32.91 -7.29
N VAL A 527 5.47 -32.14 -6.42
CA VAL A 527 6.15 -31.06 -5.69
C VAL A 527 5.91 -31.09 -4.18
N VAL A 528 6.83 -30.46 -3.46
CA VAL A 528 6.74 -30.20 -2.02
C VAL A 528 7.12 -28.74 -1.78
N ARG A 529 6.40 -28.05 -0.87
CA ARG A 529 6.75 -26.71 -0.40
C ARG A 529 6.31 -26.50 1.03
N LEU A 530 6.98 -25.62 1.76
CA LEU A 530 6.44 -25.07 3.02
C LEU A 530 5.33 -24.06 2.73
N ASP A 531 4.32 -24.04 3.58
CA ASP A 531 3.30 -23.00 3.52
C ASP A 531 3.70 -21.83 4.43
N LEU A 532 4.21 -20.77 3.84
CA LEU A 532 4.65 -19.58 4.57
C LEU A 532 3.48 -18.77 5.18
N ALA A 533 2.23 -19.12 4.91
CA ALA A 533 1.11 -18.59 5.66
C ALA A 533 1.09 -19.11 7.11
N HIS A 534 1.64 -20.32 7.33
CA HIS A 534 1.63 -21.02 8.62
C HIS A 534 3.02 -21.30 9.19
N VAL A 535 4.06 -21.10 8.40
CA VAL A 535 5.46 -21.32 8.78
C VAL A 535 6.26 -20.03 8.59
N VAL A 536 6.87 -19.53 9.63
CA VAL A 536 7.80 -18.40 9.55
C VAL A 536 9.22 -18.94 9.40
N VAL A 537 9.93 -18.44 8.37
CA VAL A 537 11.35 -18.71 8.14
C VAL A 537 12.10 -17.38 8.31
N ASP A 538 12.99 -17.29 9.30
CA ASP A 538 13.69 -16.06 9.67
C ASP A 538 14.52 -15.47 8.52
N ALA A 539 15.19 -16.30 7.74
CA ALA A 539 15.97 -15.87 6.59
C ALA A 539 15.10 -15.19 5.50
N ALA A 540 13.88 -15.72 5.27
CA ALA A 540 12.94 -15.13 4.31
C ALA A 540 12.32 -13.84 4.86
N ASP A 541 12.03 -13.75 6.17
CA ASP A 541 11.55 -12.53 6.83
C ASP A 541 12.63 -11.44 6.76
N PHE A 542 13.89 -11.76 7.08
CA PHE A 542 15.00 -10.84 6.93
C PHE A 542 15.14 -10.34 5.49
N GLU A 543 15.20 -11.24 4.50
CA GLU A 543 15.40 -10.86 3.08
C GLU A 543 14.31 -9.93 2.58
N SER A 544 13.06 -10.21 2.92
CA SER A 544 11.91 -9.37 2.53
C SER A 544 11.99 -7.97 3.13
N ARG A 545 12.29 -7.87 4.44
CA ARG A 545 12.39 -6.59 5.14
C ARG A 545 13.60 -5.79 4.70
N ALA A 546 14.74 -6.44 4.54
CA ALA A 546 15.98 -5.80 4.10
C ALA A 546 15.82 -5.19 2.69
N ARG A 547 15.24 -5.95 1.77
CA ARG A 547 14.97 -5.45 0.40
C ARG A 547 14.08 -4.21 0.44
N TYR A 548 12.96 -4.29 1.15
CA TYR A 548 12.07 -3.16 1.31
C TYR A 548 12.75 -1.94 1.92
N ALA A 549 13.52 -2.13 3.01
CA ALA A 549 14.24 -1.04 3.67
C ALA A 549 15.30 -0.40 2.77
N LEU A 550 16.02 -1.19 1.96
CA LEU A 550 17.00 -0.71 1.00
C LEU A 550 16.35 0.09 -0.13
N ASP A 551 15.19 -0.35 -0.64
CA ASP A 551 14.43 0.39 -1.64
C ASP A 551 13.98 1.74 -1.08
N ARG A 552 13.55 1.78 0.18
CA ARG A 552 13.18 3.03 0.88
C ARG A 552 14.39 3.96 1.09
N ALA A 553 15.56 3.40 1.41
CA ALA A 553 16.78 4.18 1.55
C ALA A 553 17.24 4.77 0.20
N ALA A 554 17.12 4.02 -0.89
CA ALA A 554 17.41 4.50 -2.24
C ALA A 554 16.49 5.64 -2.68
N ALA A 555 15.28 5.71 -2.13
CA ALA A 555 14.32 6.80 -2.35
C ALA A 555 14.48 7.97 -1.35
N ASP A 556 15.55 8.02 -0.52
CA ASP A 556 15.78 9.00 0.55
C ASP A 556 14.58 9.15 1.52
N ALA A 557 13.83 8.07 1.75
CA ALA A 557 12.65 8.12 2.58
C ALA A 557 12.98 8.35 4.08
N PRO A 558 12.20 9.17 4.80
CA PRO A 558 12.53 9.58 6.17
C PRO A 558 12.48 8.44 7.19
N ASP A 559 11.76 7.36 6.90
CA ASP A 559 11.64 6.15 7.72
C ASP A 559 12.67 5.07 7.40
N ALA A 560 13.52 5.28 6.37
CA ALA A 560 14.48 4.30 5.89
C ALA A 560 15.42 3.79 7.01
N LEU A 561 15.91 4.69 7.88
CA LEU A 561 16.79 4.30 8.98
C LEU A 561 16.12 3.31 9.94
N GLY A 562 14.88 3.59 10.38
CA GLY A 562 14.16 2.71 11.28
C GLY A 562 13.87 1.34 10.66
N LEU A 563 13.54 1.31 9.36
CA LEU A 563 13.31 0.08 8.62
C LEU A 563 14.59 -0.75 8.43
N LEU A 564 15.72 -0.08 8.19
CA LEU A 564 17.02 -0.74 8.06
C LEU A 564 17.47 -1.30 9.42
N GLU A 565 17.30 -0.57 10.53
CA GLU A 565 17.59 -1.05 11.89
C GLU A 565 16.71 -2.27 12.23
N ASP A 566 15.39 -2.25 11.95
CA ASP A 566 14.48 -3.41 12.15
C ASP A 566 14.92 -4.62 11.31
N ALA A 567 15.34 -4.41 10.07
CA ALA A 567 15.85 -5.48 9.23
C ALA A 567 17.16 -6.05 9.79
N ALA A 568 18.09 -5.20 10.23
CA ALA A 568 19.37 -5.63 10.79
C ALA A 568 19.21 -6.48 12.06
N GLU A 569 18.26 -6.15 12.94
CA GLU A 569 17.94 -6.93 14.15
C GLU A 569 17.47 -8.37 13.83
N ARG A 570 16.93 -8.61 12.63
CA ARG A 570 16.48 -9.93 12.18
C ARG A 570 17.63 -10.84 11.74
N TYR A 571 18.79 -10.28 11.42
CA TYR A 571 19.97 -11.04 11.02
C TYR A 571 20.73 -11.51 12.25
N SER A 572 20.29 -12.63 12.84
CA SER A 572 20.81 -13.16 14.12
C SER A 572 22.16 -13.89 13.99
N GLY A 573 22.68 -14.07 12.77
CA GLY A 573 23.97 -14.72 12.51
C GLY A 573 24.08 -15.32 11.12
N THR A 574 25.19 -15.98 10.83
CA THR A 574 25.45 -16.59 9.52
C THR A 574 24.41 -17.67 9.19
N TYR A 575 23.94 -17.67 7.96
CA TYR A 575 22.97 -18.66 7.46
C TYR A 575 23.51 -20.09 7.55
N LEU A 576 22.80 -20.96 8.28
CA LEU A 576 23.18 -22.35 8.57
C LEU A 576 24.65 -22.47 9.03
N GLU A 577 25.01 -21.69 10.05
CA GLU A 577 26.39 -21.61 10.58
C GLU A 577 26.95 -22.98 10.99
N GLU A 578 26.08 -23.87 11.54
CA GLU A 578 26.47 -25.22 11.94
C GLU A 578 26.81 -26.17 10.78
N ASP A 579 26.43 -25.81 9.55
CA ASP A 579 26.55 -26.65 8.35
C ASP A 579 27.28 -25.89 7.20
N PRO A 580 28.54 -25.52 7.38
CA PRO A 580 29.26 -24.70 6.39
C PRO A 580 29.46 -25.41 5.05
N ASP A 581 29.49 -26.73 5.04
CA ASP A 581 29.83 -27.56 3.87
C ASP A 581 28.61 -27.98 3.02
N LEU A 582 27.46 -27.29 3.12
CA LEU A 582 26.29 -27.58 2.31
C LEU A 582 26.32 -26.81 0.98
N PRO A 583 26.64 -27.46 -0.18
CA PRO A 583 26.82 -26.74 -1.45
C PRO A 583 25.56 -26.01 -1.94
N TRP A 584 24.38 -26.54 -1.64
CA TRP A 584 23.12 -25.94 -2.03
C TRP A 584 22.73 -24.71 -1.21
N ALA A 585 23.30 -24.57 0.00
CA ALA A 585 23.04 -23.43 0.89
C ALA A 585 23.99 -22.24 0.62
N GLU A 586 25.10 -22.46 -0.07
CA GLU A 586 26.13 -21.44 -0.31
C GLU A 586 25.61 -20.20 -1.07
N PRO A 587 24.83 -20.35 -2.15
CA PRO A 587 24.29 -19.18 -2.85
C PRO A 587 23.38 -18.32 -1.96
N THR A 588 22.52 -18.95 -1.14
CA THR A 588 21.64 -18.26 -0.21
C THR A 588 22.43 -17.60 0.92
N ARG A 589 23.46 -18.28 1.44
CA ARG A 589 24.35 -17.72 2.50
C ARG A 589 25.03 -16.45 2.03
N GLU A 590 25.61 -16.47 0.82
CA GLU A 590 26.30 -15.31 0.26
C GLU A 590 25.33 -14.18 -0.08
N ALA A 591 24.15 -14.50 -0.62
CA ALA A 591 23.12 -13.50 -0.92
C ALA A 591 22.65 -12.78 0.35
N LEU A 592 22.31 -13.51 1.41
CA LEU A 592 21.87 -12.94 2.67
C LEU A 592 22.98 -12.13 3.35
N ARG A 593 24.23 -12.62 3.30
CA ARG A 593 25.40 -11.90 3.83
C ARG A 593 25.65 -10.59 3.07
N SER A 594 25.56 -10.63 1.75
CA SER A 594 25.67 -9.45 0.90
C SER A 594 24.58 -8.43 1.20
N THR A 595 23.32 -8.89 1.32
CA THR A 595 22.18 -8.03 1.69
C THR A 595 22.37 -7.41 3.07
N TYR A 596 22.83 -8.18 4.06
CA TYR A 596 23.09 -7.65 5.41
C TYR A 596 24.19 -6.58 5.41
N ARG A 597 25.30 -6.80 4.66
CA ARG A 597 26.34 -5.79 4.50
C ARG A 597 25.81 -4.50 3.86
N GLN A 598 24.94 -4.63 2.87
CA GLN A 598 24.31 -3.47 2.25
C GLN A 598 23.44 -2.71 3.24
N VAL A 599 22.64 -3.42 4.07
CA VAL A 599 21.84 -2.82 5.14
C VAL A 599 22.74 -2.08 6.16
N GLN A 600 23.82 -2.71 6.62
CA GLN A 600 24.78 -2.08 7.54
C GLN A 600 25.40 -0.81 6.94
N TRP A 601 25.77 -0.88 5.65
CA TRP A 601 26.32 0.26 4.95
C TRP A 601 25.34 1.43 4.86
N GLU A 602 24.09 1.20 4.45
CA GLU A 602 23.07 2.25 4.35
C GLU A 602 22.75 2.86 5.73
N ILE A 603 22.68 2.05 6.79
CA ILE A 603 22.55 2.57 8.15
C ILE A 603 23.73 3.49 8.49
N ALA A 604 24.97 3.06 8.22
CA ALA A 604 26.16 3.86 8.51
C ALA A 604 26.17 5.18 7.72
N GLU A 605 25.76 5.18 6.46
CA GLU A 605 25.65 6.39 5.63
C GLU A 605 24.59 7.36 6.16
N LEU A 606 23.39 6.87 6.47
CA LEU A 606 22.32 7.71 7.01
C LEU A 606 22.69 8.33 8.36
N LEU A 607 23.32 7.53 9.24
CA LEU A 607 23.80 8.00 10.56
C LEU A 607 25.02 8.91 10.48
N SER A 608 25.79 8.88 9.39
CA SER A 608 26.97 9.75 9.24
C SER A 608 26.64 11.23 9.09
N ARG A 609 25.37 11.57 8.85
CA ARG A 609 24.88 12.95 8.78
C ARG A 609 24.73 13.54 10.20
N PRO A 610 25.17 14.82 10.46
CA PRO A 610 24.94 15.44 11.75
C PRO A 610 23.44 15.51 12.11
N PRO A 611 23.04 15.38 13.38
CA PRO A 611 23.89 15.29 14.60
C PRO A 611 24.22 13.84 15.07
N HIS A 612 23.99 12.81 14.25
CA HIS A 612 23.98 11.42 14.69
C HIS A 612 25.26 10.63 14.34
N SER A 613 26.31 11.33 13.86
CA SER A 613 27.54 10.70 13.35
C SER A 613 28.19 9.67 14.29
N HIS A 614 28.12 9.89 15.60
CA HIS A 614 28.66 8.96 16.60
C HIS A 614 27.97 7.55 16.58
N ARG A 615 26.71 7.48 16.12
CA ARG A 615 25.95 6.22 16.02
C ARG A 615 26.38 5.36 14.83
N ALA A 616 27.03 5.94 13.82
CA ALA A 616 27.53 5.21 12.66
C ALA A 616 28.77 4.36 12.98
N VAL A 617 29.58 4.79 13.95
CA VAL A 617 30.86 4.12 14.28
C VAL A 617 30.69 2.62 14.63
N PRO A 618 29.75 2.20 15.49
CA PRO A 618 29.54 0.78 15.77
C PRO A 618 29.22 -0.07 14.52
N TRP A 619 28.46 0.45 13.60
CA TRP A 619 28.11 -0.23 12.36
C TRP A 619 29.32 -0.46 11.46
N LEU A 620 30.14 0.58 11.26
CA LEU A 620 31.38 0.47 10.47
C LEU A 620 32.40 -0.46 11.13
N VAL A 621 32.52 -0.43 12.46
CA VAL A 621 33.37 -1.37 13.21
C VAL A 621 32.86 -2.82 13.07
N GLY A 622 31.53 -3.01 13.11
CA GLY A 622 30.92 -4.32 12.87
C GLY A 622 31.23 -4.87 11.48
N MET A 623 31.10 -4.03 10.43
CA MET A 623 31.46 -4.41 9.07
C MET A 623 32.91 -4.85 8.95
N LEU A 624 33.85 -4.13 9.61
CA LEU A 624 35.27 -4.46 9.63
C LEU A 624 35.62 -5.69 10.48
N ALA A 625 34.77 -6.08 11.41
CA ALA A 625 34.90 -7.35 12.12
C ALA A 625 34.52 -8.53 11.22
N ASP A 626 33.53 -8.36 10.34
CA ASP A 626 33.10 -9.36 9.37
C ASP A 626 34.02 -9.44 8.14
N ASP A 627 34.51 -8.29 7.70
CA ASP A 627 35.45 -8.17 6.58
C ASP A 627 36.55 -7.14 6.87
N PRO A 628 37.71 -7.59 7.40
CA PRO A 628 38.81 -6.70 7.73
C PRO A 628 39.45 -5.99 6.53
N TYR A 629 39.11 -6.42 5.31
CA TYR A 629 39.68 -5.89 4.08
C TYR A 629 38.72 -4.93 3.35
N ASP A 630 37.57 -4.59 3.93
CA ASP A 630 36.64 -3.63 3.33
C ASP A 630 37.21 -2.21 3.36
N GLU A 631 37.82 -1.83 2.24
CA GLU A 631 38.46 -0.50 2.05
C GLU A 631 37.48 0.65 2.21
N ARG A 632 36.26 0.46 1.73
CA ARG A 632 35.20 1.47 1.81
C ARG A 632 34.78 1.74 3.26
N ALA A 633 34.61 0.69 4.06
CA ALA A 633 34.30 0.81 5.49
C ALA A 633 35.43 1.44 6.27
N HIS A 634 36.68 1.10 5.98
CA HIS A 634 37.85 1.73 6.58
C HIS A 634 37.91 3.22 6.28
N GLY A 635 37.76 3.60 5.00
CA GLY A 635 37.78 4.99 4.58
C GLY A 635 36.72 5.82 5.28
N ARG A 636 35.48 5.29 5.31
CA ARG A 636 34.34 5.99 5.94
C ARG A 636 34.52 6.15 7.44
N LEU A 637 35.01 5.12 8.14
CA LEU A 637 35.26 5.17 9.58
C LEU A 637 36.35 6.20 9.93
N VAL A 638 37.45 6.22 9.22
CA VAL A 638 38.55 7.18 9.44
C VAL A 638 38.09 8.60 9.16
N HIS A 639 37.36 8.80 8.07
CA HIS A 639 36.79 10.12 7.71
C HIS A 639 35.84 10.62 8.82
N LEU A 640 34.91 9.80 9.25
CA LEU A 640 33.91 10.13 10.29
C LEU A 640 34.60 10.51 11.61
N LEU A 641 35.55 9.68 12.08
CA LEU A 641 36.30 9.97 13.31
C LEU A 641 37.16 11.25 13.22
N THR A 642 37.66 11.55 12.02
CA THR A 642 38.41 12.80 11.79
C THR A 642 37.50 14.01 11.86
N THR A 643 36.32 13.92 11.22
CA THR A 643 35.31 15.00 11.23
C THR A 643 34.75 15.27 12.63
N ASP A 644 34.55 14.20 13.41
CA ASP A 644 34.12 14.29 14.82
C ASP A 644 35.22 14.76 15.80
N GLY A 645 36.42 15.09 15.30
CA GLY A 645 37.57 15.55 16.13
C GLY A 645 38.25 14.40 16.91
N ARG A 646 37.90 13.15 16.68
CA ARG A 646 38.47 11.94 17.32
C ARG A 646 39.79 11.53 16.65
N HIS A 647 40.69 12.45 16.43
CA HIS A 647 41.93 12.25 15.63
C HIS A 647 42.82 11.10 16.12
N GLY A 648 42.86 10.82 17.42
CA GLY A 648 43.64 9.72 17.99
C GLY A 648 43.10 8.34 17.54
N GLU A 649 41.78 8.19 17.50
CA GLU A 649 41.12 6.99 17.02
C GLU A 649 41.20 6.86 15.51
N ALA A 650 40.98 7.95 14.79
CA ALA A 650 41.16 8.00 13.33
C ALA A 650 42.54 7.50 12.89
N ARG A 651 43.62 7.96 13.55
CA ARG A 651 44.98 7.49 13.26
C ARG A 651 45.19 6.02 13.61
N ARG A 652 44.54 5.49 14.64
CA ARG A 652 44.62 4.07 15.02
C ARG A 652 43.95 3.20 13.97
N TYR A 653 42.73 3.55 13.54
CA TYR A 653 42.02 2.80 12.50
C TYR A 653 42.68 2.95 11.11
N TYR A 654 43.28 4.10 10.79
CA TYR A 654 44.05 4.27 9.57
C TYR A 654 45.29 3.35 9.54
N ARG A 655 45.99 3.18 10.66
CA ARG A 655 47.12 2.25 10.76
C ARG A 655 46.65 0.81 10.52
N TYR A 656 45.56 0.43 11.14
CA TYR A 656 44.94 -0.88 10.93
C TYR A 656 44.57 -1.11 9.46
N TYR A 657 43.97 -0.11 8.82
CA TYR A 657 43.67 -0.12 7.38
C TYR A 657 44.96 -0.37 6.54
N CYS A 658 46.01 0.39 6.79
CA CYS A 658 47.30 0.20 6.07
C CYS A 658 47.85 -1.21 6.26
N GLU A 659 47.78 -1.78 7.46
CA GLU A 659 48.22 -3.17 7.72
C GLU A 659 47.41 -4.18 6.91
N ARG A 660 46.08 -4.03 6.83
CA ARG A 660 45.21 -4.93 6.03
C ARG A 660 45.49 -4.82 4.54
N MET A 661 45.65 -3.60 4.01
CA MET A 661 45.97 -3.39 2.60
C MET A 661 47.36 -3.97 2.21
N ALA A 662 48.33 -3.84 3.11
CA ALA A 662 49.65 -4.42 2.88
C ALA A 662 49.64 -5.96 2.77
N GLU A 663 48.74 -6.65 3.52
CA GLU A 663 48.55 -8.09 3.40
C GLU A 663 48.04 -8.51 2.01
N LEU A 664 47.26 -7.66 1.35
CA LEU A 664 46.75 -7.86 0.01
C LEU A 664 47.68 -7.36 -1.09
N ASN A 665 48.86 -6.77 -0.74
CA ASN A 665 49.73 -6.03 -1.65
C ASN A 665 49.01 -4.88 -2.38
N VAL A 666 48.06 -4.21 -1.73
CA VAL A 666 47.35 -3.03 -2.22
C VAL A 666 47.92 -1.80 -1.55
N GLU A 667 48.15 -0.73 -2.30
CA GLU A 667 48.59 0.55 -1.75
C GLU A 667 47.39 1.26 -1.06
N PRO A 668 47.46 1.56 0.24
CA PRO A 668 46.37 2.23 0.94
C PRO A 668 46.20 3.65 0.45
N VAL A 669 44.96 4.12 0.40
CA VAL A 669 44.63 5.52 0.13
C VAL A 669 45.23 6.41 1.23
N ALA A 670 45.85 7.54 0.86
CA ALA A 670 46.47 8.43 1.82
C ALA A 670 45.43 9.02 2.80
N LEU A 671 45.80 9.20 4.07
CA LEU A 671 44.91 9.69 5.13
C LEU A 671 44.21 11.03 4.74
N ALA A 672 44.88 11.87 3.97
CA ALA A 672 44.33 13.15 3.52
C ALA A 672 43.26 13.02 2.42
N ASP A 673 43.24 11.88 1.72
CA ASP A 673 42.35 11.62 0.56
C ASP A 673 41.18 10.72 0.91
N LEU A 674 41.13 10.19 2.14
CA LEU A 674 39.97 9.42 2.64
C LEU A 674 38.78 10.35 2.88
N ARG A 675 37.69 10.13 2.15
CA ARG A 675 36.46 10.91 2.19
C ARG A 675 35.29 10.07 2.67
#